data_d8e8a442c2124bf663672dac00b84300
#
_entry.id   d8e8a442c2124bf663672dac00b84300
#
_cell.length_a   1.000
_cell.length_b   1.000
_cell.length_c   1.000
_cell.angle_alpha   90.00
_cell.angle_beta   90.00
_cell.angle_gamma   90.00
#
_symmetry.space_group_name_H-M   'P 1'
#
loop_
_entity.id
_entity.type
_entity.pdbx_description
1 polymer ?
#
loop_
_entity_poly.entity_id
_entity_poly.type
_entity_poly.pdbx_seq_one_letter_code
_entity_poly.pdbx_strand_id
1 'polypeptide(L)'
;MNCPFRQSSSVGLSRLGAAVLLLWLACSSLLAEPSAGRIVGTVFDPQDATVAGAHLSLLSAGGTPVRDATTDAQGNFALDGVAPGSYQISADAASFVSVIINVGVAAGQQQSIEVQFQRVASSAQALTVTASAPSSLAPDPSQNIVVHDEVLDASPGRPGAPISIPGLPIETASGGIKAPQYFAPGVAGDHGEPIAQYIQIGNFLYPNNLPANAHGNGYADPNFLIPFTIDSVSVDGAAFNVREGNNSIDVAAAYAPRPRFNSFFQVTGDYRDADLMAGWSPSNPDTNAWLAAEASFGDGFLNRLEHRRQYKLNGSRELHLGRHDLNLFGAGYYGSSDIPGLIPIGVPVSGGTIDNRQRDITRTFLAIASDTWKLSQQRQLTFSGFFRDYALQLRSSFGDGLIQQSETRNVVGGEAMYIQSVRSWLAVMGGVDLRRDAPRNLDLMHLDYASVFQPVTSNNLTLSFVEPFVSLDGTAGRYLHFNLGVRQEEVWMNDQDILHPQNSFSKLSSLTLPKATLTLLLPDRWYLPIVSFSYGEAFHTNDPRIGNGIGQPTLLAPSRAYQLVVSKLIQQTQFSILLRRVSNSLELAKVDPDTGLQQVVGPSLNKVLAFSVQRNFSRGSFFVSYAQADARDRITGEPIPEAPRMILDVVASANRLPFHLRLRGEYEFVKAKPLGDGFTGVSVTEIRGAVLRPFLEDRMSVAVNFLIAHGYTGQTTENLTLPNEPELFERVVGVPLKSYVGLSLTYYWKR
;
A
#
# COMPACT_ATOMS: atom_id res chain seq x y z
N MET A 1 -12.68 -26.73 29.61
CA MET A 1 -14.08 -26.43 29.23
C MET A 1 -14.06 -26.04 27.75
N ASN A 2 -14.72 -26.83 26.90
CA ASN A 2 -14.76 -26.62 25.46
C ASN A 2 -15.54 -25.32 25.15
N CYS A 3 -14.84 -24.27 24.77
CA CYS A 3 -15.49 -23.16 24.07
C CYS A 3 -15.68 -23.61 22.61
N PRO A 4 -16.92 -23.92 22.17
CA PRO A 4 -17.13 -24.29 20.78
C PRO A 4 -17.02 -23.00 19.96
N PHE A 5 -16.04 -22.92 19.10
CA PHE A 5 -16.17 -22.17 17.86
C PHE A 5 -17.38 -22.80 17.14
N ARG A 6 -18.59 -22.35 17.50
CA ARG A 6 -19.78 -22.71 16.75
C ARG A 6 -19.49 -22.30 15.32
N GLN A 7 -19.43 -23.28 14.46
CA GLN A 7 -19.70 -23.09 13.05
C GLN A 7 -21.01 -22.28 12.96
N SER A 8 -20.89 -20.95 12.93
CA SER A 8 -22.00 -20.12 12.54
C SER A 8 -22.22 -20.46 11.08
N SER A 9 -23.30 -21.20 10.88
CA SER A 9 -23.80 -21.69 9.62
C SER A 9 -23.58 -20.68 8.48
N SER A 10 -23.22 -21.21 7.32
CA SER A 10 -23.10 -20.60 5.98
C SER A 10 -24.24 -19.66 5.53
N VAL A 11 -25.20 -19.36 6.38
CA VAL A 11 -26.38 -18.54 6.11
C VAL A 11 -26.09 -17.03 6.20
N GLY A 12 -25.05 -16.59 6.91
CA GLY A 12 -24.70 -15.16 7.02
C GLY A 12 -24.04 -14.59 5.75
N LEU A 13 -23.17 -15.35 5.11
CA LEU A 13 -22.49 -14.92 3.87
C LEU A 13 -23.46 -14.87 2.66
N SER A 14 -24.45 -15.76 2.61
CA SER A 14 -25.43 -15.76 1.51
C SER A 14 -26.41 -14.58 1.56
N ARG A 15 -26.70 -14.05 2.75
CA ARG A 15 -27.61 -12.92 2.91
C ARG A 15 -26.92 -11.55 2.68
N LEU A 16 -25.64 -11.43 3.04
CA LEU A 16 -24.85 -10.23 2.74
C LEU A 16 -24.42 -10.18 1.27
N GLY A 17 -24.05 -11.31 0.68
CA GLY A 17 -23.77 -11.39 -0.76
C GLY A 17 -25.01 -11.04 -1.61
N ALA A 18 -26.19 -11.45 -1.18
CA ALA A 18 -27.45 -11.12 -1.84
C ALA A 18 -27.81 -9.62 -1.70
N ALA A 19 -27.51 -8.99 -0.57
CA ALA A 19 -27.77 -7.56 -0.37
C ALA A 19 -26.84 -6.68 -1.22
N VAL A 20 -25.58 -7.05 -1.37
CA VAL A 20 -24.63 -6.36 -2.26
C VAL A 20 -25.00 -6.58 -3.73
N LEU A 21 -25.44 -7.79 -4.08
CA LEU A 21 -25.90 -8.09 -5.45
C LEU A 21 -27.22 -7.37 -5.79
N LEU A 22 -28.14 -7.23 -4.85
CA LEU A 22 -29.41 -6.51 -5.05
C LEU A 22 -29.23 -4.99 -5.16
N LEU A 23 -28.29 -4.39 -4.46
CA LEU A 23 -27.92 -2.98 -4.66
C LEU A 23 -27.29 -2.76 -6.05
N TRP A 24 -26.62 -3.75 -6.59
CA TRP A 24 -25.98 -3.68 -7.92
C TRP A 24 -26.99 -3.77 -9.07
N LEU A 25 -28.05 -4.55 -8.89
CA LEU A 25 -29.11 -4.75 -9.92
C LEU A 25 -30.16 -3.63 -9.99
N ALA A 26 -30.33 -2.86 -8.93
CA ALA A 26 -31.38 -1.84 -8.86
C ALA A 26 -31.12 -0.53 -9.61
N CYS A 27 -29.92 -0.32 -10.21
CA CYS A 27 -29.54 0.92 -10.90
C CYS A 27 -29.48 0.82 -12.44
N SER A 28 -30.17 -0.11 -13.05
CA SER A 28 -30.23 -0.21 -14.53
C SER A 28 -31.47 0.48 -15.10
N SER A 29 -31.52 1.80 -15.08
CA SER A 29 -32.60 2.57 -15.76
C SER A 29 -32.08 3.18 -17.08
N LEU A 30 -32.81 2.90 -18.14
CA LEU A 30 -32.63 3.39 -19.50
C LEU A 30 -32.58 4.93 -19.57
N LEU A 31 -31.55 5.47 -20.17
CA LEU A 31 -31.55 6.79 -20.75
C LEU A 31 -31.13 6.69 -22.24
N ALA A 32 -31.85 7.35 -23.11
CA ALA A 32 -31.54 7.43 -24.52
C ALA A 32 -30.20 8.16 -24.72
N GLU A 33 -29.30 7.59 -25.54
CA GLU A 33 -27.99 8.16 -25.82
C GLU A 33 -28.09 9.41 -26.71
N PRO A 34 -27.49 10.54 -26.31
CA PRO A 34 -27.26 11.66 -27.24
C PRO A 34 -26.18 11.29 -28.26
N SER A 35 -26.32 11.76 -29.51
CA SER A 35 -25.36 11.51 -30.60
C SER A 35 -23.94 11.97 -30.18
N ALA A 36 -22.98 11.07 -30.28
CA ALA A 36 -21.58 11.32 -29.87
C ALA A 36 -20.91 12.37 -30.80
N GLY A 37 -20.12 13.25 -30.22
CA GLY A 37 -19.26 14.20 -30.92
C GLY A 37 -17.84 13.67 -31.15
N ARG A 38 -17.00 14.52 -31.72
CA ARG A 38 -15.59 14.24 -32.02
C ARG A 38 -14.73 15.44 -31.64
N ILE A 39 -13.55 15.19 -31.08
CA ILE A 39 -12.52 16.21 -30.84
C ILE A 39 -11.31 15.89 -31.73
N VAL A 40 -10.82 16.86 -32.47
CA VAL A 40 -9.60 16.77 -33.27
C VAL A 40 -8.68 17.94 -32.91
N GLY A 41 -7.37 17.77 -33.07
CA GLY A 41 -6.46 18.87 -32.80
C GLY A 41 -5.02 18.56 -33.10
N THR A 42 -4.16 19.53 -32.83
CA THR A 42 -2.72 19.44 -32.98
C THR A 42 -2.03 19.86 -31.69
N VAL A 43 -0.97 19.18 -31.34
CA VAL A 43 -0.17 19.47 -30.15
C VAL A 43 1.10 20.17 -30.56
N PHE A 44 1.42 21.28 -29.90
CA PHE A 44 2.60 22.12 -30.13
C PHE A 44 3.49 22.21 -28.89
N ASP A 45 4.77 22.39 -29.13
CA ASP A 45 5.72 22.73 -28.07
C ASP A 45 5.72 24.24 -27.77
N PRO A 46 6.49 24.74 -26.75
CA PRO A 46 6.56 26.16 -26.45
C PRO A 46 7.16 27.04 -27.56
N GLN A 47 7.68 26.45 -28.63
CA GLN A 47 8.29 27.12 -29.78
C GLN A 47 7.48 26.94 -31.06
N ASP A 48 6.21 26.54 -30.92
CA ASP A 48 5.24 26.30 -32.01
C ASP A 48 5.60 25.15 -32.97
N ALA A 49 6.52 24.24 -32.55
CA ALA A 49 6.78 23.01 -33.28
C ALA A 49 5.78 21.91 -32.89
N THR A 50 5.37 21.10 -33.85
CA THR A 50 4.41 20.00 -33.58
C THR A 50 5.05 18.87 -32.79
N VAL A 51 4.33 18.30 -31.80
CA VAL A 51 4.81 17.25 -30.91
C VAL A 51 4.20 15.91 -31.29
N ALA A 52 5.01 15.03 -31.87
CA ALA A 52 4.65 13.65 -32.17
C ALA A 52 4.74 12.75 -30.92
N GLY A 53 3.83 11.77 -30.80
CA GLY A 53 3.82 10.82 -29.70
C GLY A 53 3.37 11.41 -28.35
N ALA A 54 2.75 12.58 -28.34
CA ALA A 54 2.10 13.12 -27.16
C ALA A 54 0.85 12.29 -26.83
N HIS A 55 0.70 11.90 -25.58
CA HIS A 55 -0.45 11.20 -25.05
C HIS A 55 -1.51 12.22 -24.60
N LEU A 56 -2.75 12.04 -25.05
CA LEU A 56 -3.87 12.88 -24.65
C LEU A 56 -4.92 12.03 -23.95
N SER A 57 -5.30 12.43 -22.75
CA SER A 57 -6.41 11.86 -22.00
C SER A 57 -7.56 12.84 -21.92
N LEU A 58 -8.72 12.48 -22.49
CA LEU A 58 -9.96 13.22 -22.31
C LEU A 58 -10.52 12.88 -20.93
N LEU A 59 -10.58 13.88 -20.07
CA LEU A 59 -11.08 13.76 -18.72
C LEU A 59 -12.50 14.32 -18.64
N SER A 60 -13.40 13.62 -17.95
CA SER A 60 -14.69 14.19 -17.56
C SER A 60 -14.49 15.46 -16.72
N ALA A 61 -15.55 16.25 -16.51
CA ALA A 61 -15.50 17.40 -15.61
C ALA A 61 -15.05 17.05 -14.17
N GLY A 62 -14.93 15.75 -13.86
CA GLY A 62 -14.47 15.16 -12.63
C GLY A 62 -13.03 14.67 -12.63
N GLY A 63 -12.31 14.86 -13.73
CA GLY A 63 -10.94 14.39 -13.84
C GLY A 63 -10.80 12.91 -14.19
N THR A 64 -11.91 12.18 -14.45
CA THR A 64 -11.86 10.76 -14.83
C THR A 64 -11.55 10.62 -16.32
N PRO A 65 -10.59 9.78 -16.73
CA PRO A 65 -10.33 9.49 -18.15
C PRO A 65 -11.55 8.89 -18.83
N VAL A 66 -11.93 9.47 -19.96
CA VAL A 66 -13.07 9.04 -20.78
C VAL A 66 -12.57 8.41 -22.09
N ARG A 67 -11.51 8.98 -22.66
CA ARG A 67 -10.88 8.56 -23.92
C ARG A 67 -9.42 8.95 -23.91
N ASP A 68 -8.62 8.18 -24.64
CA ASP A 68 -7.22 8.46 -24.87
C ASP A 68 -6.91 8.53 -26.37
N ALA A 69 -5.93 9.33 -26.72
CA ALA A 69 -5.35 9.42 -28.06
C ALA A 69 -3.85 9.68 -27.97
N THR A 70 -3.14 9.36 -29.05
CA THR A 70 -1.70 9.70 -29.18
C THR A 70 -1.53 10.47 -30.48
N THR A 71 -0.72 11.53 -30.46
CA THR A 71 -0.44 12.32 -31.65
C THR A 71 0.35 11.54 -32.69
N ASP A 72 0.00 11.73 -33.95
CA ASP A 72 0.74 11.19 -35.10
C ASP A 72 2.10 11.91 -35.32
N ALA A 73 2.79 11.56 -36.40
CA ALA A 73 4.09 12.16 -36.75
C ALA A 73 4.02 13.66 -37.05
N GLN A 74 2.84 14.19 -37.33
CA GLN A 74 2.57 15.61 -37.58
C GLN A 74 2.00 16.32 -36.35
N GLY A 75 1.92 15.63 -35.20
CA GLY A 75 1.38 16.18 -33.96
C GLY A 75 -0.15 16.22 -33.89
N ASN A 76 -0.89 15.60 -34.82
CA ASN A 76 -2.35 15.59 -34.83
C ASN A 76 -2.92 14.45 -34.03
N PHE A 77 -4.11 14.68 -33.43
CA PHE A 77 -4.85 13.65 -32.70
C PHE A 77 -6.35 13.71 -33.00
N ALA A 78 -7.05 12.62 -32.70
CA ALA A 78 -8.52 12.54 -32.77
C ALA A 78 -9.07 11.70 -31.63
N LEU A 79 -10.13 12.20 -31.00
CA LEU A 79 -10.92 11.53 -29.98
C LEU A 79 -12.34 11.38 -30.48
N ASP A 80 -12.70 10.18 -30.91
CA ASP A 80 -14.00 9.87 -31.51
C ASP A 80 -14.99 9.35 -30.46
N GLY A 81 -16.28 9.51 -30.67
CA GLY A 81 -17.33 8.94 -29.85
C GLY A 81 -17.45 9.59 -28.47
N VAL A 82 -17.21 10.89 -28.37
CA VAL A 82 -17.32 11.65 -27.14
C VAL A 82 -18.75 12.08 -26.89
N ALA A 83 -19.32 11.76 -25.73
CA ALA A 83 -20.67 12.22 -25.38
C ALA A 83 -20.72 13.75 -25.27
N PRO A 84 -21.85 14.41 -25.54
CA PRO A 84 -21.96 15.85 -25.33
C PRO A 84 -21.74 16.24 -23.85
N GLY A 85 -20.90 17.24 -23.63
CA GLY A 85 -20.56 17.66 -22.28
C GLY A 85 -19.35 18.59 -22.20
N SER A 86 -18.98 18.94 -21.00
CA SER A 86 -17.74 19.70 -20.71
C SER A 86 -16.68 18.73 -20.24
N TYR A 87 -15.50 18.80 -20.84
CA TYR A 87 -14.38 17.90 -20.59
C TYR A 87 -13.11 18.71 -20.36
N GLN A 88 -12.09 18.01 -19.89
CA GLN A 88 -10.71 18.48 -19.88
C GLN A 88 -9.88 17.54 -20.74
N ILE A 89 -8.91 18.07 -21.45
CA ILE A 89 -7.88 17.29 -22.11
C ILE A 89 -6.59 17.50 -21.37
N SER A 90 -6.07 16.43 -20.79
CA SER A 90 -4.68 16.36 -20.30
C SER A 90 -3.81 15.91 -21.46
N ALA A 91 -2.78 16.68 -21.78
CA ALA A 91 -1.79 16.31 -22.77
C ALA A 91 -0.43 16.13 -22.10
N ASP A 92 0.19 14.98 -22.36
CA ASP A 92 1.45 14.56 -21.79
C ASP A 92 2.42 14.14 -22.91
N ALA A 93 3.64 14.63 -22.85
CA ALA A 93 4.69 14.18 -23.74
C ALA A 93 6.04 14.20 -23.01
N ALA A 94 6.93 13.29 -23.41
CA ALA A 94 8.27 13.25 -22.86
C ALA A 94 8.96 14.62 -23.01
N SER A 95 9.50 15.13 -21.92
CA SER A 95 10.18 16.43 -21.83
C SER A 95 9.27 17.67 -21.73
N PHE A 96 7.95 17.53 -21.62
CA PHE A 96 7.06 18.67 -21.45
C PHE A 96 6.27 18.57 -20.14
N VAL A 97 5.96 19.72 -19.57
CA VAL A 97 4.99 19.79 -18.45
C VAL A 97 3.61 19.51 -19.00
N SER A 98 2.89 18.56 -18.38
CA SER A 98 1.51 18.27 -18.75
C SER A 98 0.65 19.50 -18.80
N VAL A 99 -0.18 19.60 -19.81
CA VAL A 99 -1.11 20.70 -20.01
C VAL A 99 -2.54 20.19 -19.92
N ILE A 100 -3.36 20.90 -19.17
CA ILE A 100 -4.80 20.63 -19.08
C ILE A 100 -5.56 21.80 -19.70
N ILE A 101 -6.42 21.51 -20.70
CA ILE A 101 -7.30 22.48 -21.34
C ILE A 101 -8.75 22.06 -21.22
N ASN A 102 -9.66 23.03 -21.07
CA ASN A 102 -11.10 22.77 -21.07
C ASN A 102 -11.65 22.71 -22.49
N VAL A 103 -12.50 21.72 -22.79
CA VAL A 103 -13.17 21.57 -24.07
C VAL A 103 -14.64 21.22 -23.89
N GLY A 104 -15.52 21.90 -24.66
CA GLY A 104 -16.94 21.59 -24.70
C GLY A 104 -17.25 20.77 -25.96
N VAL A 105 -17.99 19.69 -25.82
CA VAL A 105 -18.44 18.86 -26.97
C VAL A 105 -19.94 18.96 -27.10
N ALA A 106 -20.41 19.39 -28.26
CA ALA A 106 -21.84 19.41 -28.59
C ALA A 106 -22.25 18.13 -29.32
N ALA A 107 -23.51 17.74 -29.20
CA ALA A 107 -24.05 16.51 -29.79
C ALA A 107 -23.81 16.47 -31.31
N GLY A 108 -23.12 15.42 -31.78
CA GLY A 108 -22.84 15.18 -33.20
C GLY A 108 -21.89 16.17 -33.87
N GLN A 109 -21.25 17.06 -33.13
CA GLN A 109 -20.31 18.05 -33.69
C GLN A 109 -18.83 17.62 -33.52
N GLN A 110 -18.02 18.10 -34.49
CA GLN A 110 -16.55 18.02 -34.38
C GLN A 110 -16.00 19.33 -33.78
N GLN A 111 -15.29 19.22 -32.70
CA GLN A 111 -14.57 20.32 -32.04
C GLN A 111 -13.10 20.28 -32.45
N SER A 112 -12.57 21.37 -32.98
CA SER A 112 -11.12 21.50 -33.28
C SER A 112 -10.46 22.32 -32.19
N ILE A 113 -9.30 21.86 -31.70
CA ILE A 113 -8.53 22.51 -30.65
C ILE A 113 -7.02 22.45 -30.93
N GLU A 114 -6.31 23.41 -30.39
CA GLU A 114 -4.86 23.42 -30.33
C GLU A 114 -4.42 23.24 -28.87
N VAL A 115 -3.47 22.34 -28.66
CA VAL A 115 -2.89 22.06 -27.33
C VAL A 115 -1.44 22.49 -27.37
N GLN A 116 -1.08 23.49 -26.57
CA GLN A 116 0.29 23.97 -26.54
C GLN A 116 0.94 23.70 -25.17
N PHE A 117 2.04 22.96 -25.16
CA PHE A 117 2.85 22.83 -23.98
C PHE A 117 3.50 24.18 -23.64
N GLN A 118 3.29 24.65 -22.41
CA GLN A 118 3.78 25.96 -21.96
C GLN A 118 5.24 25.92 -21.50
N ARG A 119 5.75 24.73 -21.14
CA ARG A 119 7.08 24.53 -20.55
C ARG A 119 7.63 23.16 -20.89
N VAL A 120 8.95 23.09 -21.00
CA VAL A 120 9.67 21.82 -20.97
C VAL A 120 9.64 21.27 -19.54
N ALA A 121 9.32 20.00 -19.37
CA ALA A 121 9.24 19.38 -18.06
C ALA A 121 10.59 19.41 -17.35
N SER A 122 10.61 19.92 -16.16
CA SER A 122 11.61 19.50 -15.19
C SER A 122 11.24 18.08 -14.72
N SER A 123 12.23 17.29 -14.40
CA SER A 123 12.17 15.83 -14.23
C SER A 123 11.09 15.25 -13.33
N ALA A 124 10.48 16.02 -12.46
CA ALA A 124 9.51 15.53 -11.48
C ALA A 124 8.07 15.39 -12.01
N GLN A 125 7.75 15.95 -13.16
CA GLN A 125 6.37 16.03 -13.66
C GLN A 125 6.03 15.04 -14.79
N ALA A 126 7.02 14.31 -15.30
CA ALA A 126 6.82 13.39 -16.42
C ALA A 126 6.32 11.98 -16.03
N LEU A 127 6.09 11.71 -14.76
CA LEU A 127 5.77 10.38 -14.25
C LEU A 127 4.39 10.26 -13.59
N THR A 128 3.60 11.30 -13.58
CA THR A 128 2.31 11.24 -12.91
C THR A 128 1.21 11.66 -13.84
N VAL A 129 0.61 10.69 -14.52
CA VAL A 129 -0.72 10.84 -15.06
C VAL A 129 -1.58 9.73 -14.54
N THR A 130 -2.10 9.95 -13.38
CA THR A 130 -3.39 9.41 -13.00
C THR A 130 -4.19 10.55 -12.40
N ALA A 131 -5.21 10.94 -13.14
CA ALA A 131 -6.10 12.01 -12.77
C ALA A 131 -6.88 11.64 -11.51
N SER A 132 -6.55 12.23 -10.37
CA SER A 132 -7.45 12.16 -9.23
C SER A 132 -7.33 13.28 -8.22
N ALA A 133 -6.45 14.24 -8.37
CA ALA A 133 -6.53 15.45 -7.56
C ALA A 133 -6.22 16.67 -8.43
N PRO A 134 -6.81 17.85 -8.15
CA PRO A 134 -6.28 19.09 -8.71
C PRO A 134 -4.78 19.14 -8.45
N SER A 135 -3.98 19.32 -9.49
CA SER A 135 -2.51 19.28 -9.45
C SER A 135 -1.87 20.24 -8.40
N SER A 136 -2.67 21.12 -7.83
CA SER A 136 -2.30 22.03 -6.75
C SER A 136 -2.35 21.44 -5.35
N LEU A 137 -2.84 20.21 -5.17
CA LEU A 137 -3.05 19.58 -3.84
C LEU A 137 -2.38 18.22 -3.71
N ALA A 138 -1.77 17.73 -4.78
CA ALA A 138 -0.94 16.53 -4.69
C ALA A 138 0.32 16.83 -3.86
N PRO A 139 0.80 15.88 -3.05
CA PRO A 139 2.13 15.97 -2.48
C PRO A 139 3.16 16.25 -3.56
N ASP A 140 4.25 16.93 -3.21
CA ASP A 140 5.28 17.28 -4.17
C ASP A 140 5.79 16.04 -4.93
N PRO A 141 5.66 15.99 -6.27
CA PRO A 141 6.08 14.82 -7.05
C PRO A 141 7.56 14.44 -6.87
N SER A 142 8.40 15.35 -6.41
CA SER A 142 9.80 15.05 -6.10
C SER A 142 9.98 14.13 -4.89
N GLN A 143 8.93 13.93 -4.09
CA GLN A 143 8.95 13.10 -2.89
C GLN A 143 8.26 11.76 -3.07
N ASN A 144 7.42 11.60 -4.10
CA ASN A 144 6.62 10.41 -4.31
C ASN A 144 7.25 9.48 -5.35
N ILE A 145 7.31 8.21 -5.02
CA ILE A 145 7.56 7.14 -5.98
C ILE A 145 6.21 6.52 -6.30
N VAL A 146 5.81 6.54 -7.58
CA VAL A 146 4.60 5.85 -8.03
C VAL A 146 5.00 4.64 -8.85
N VAL A 147 4.55 3.48 -8.43
CA VAL A 147 4.81 2.20 -9.06
C VAL A 147 3.56 1.79 -9.82
N HIS A 148 3.65 1.67 -11.13
CA HIS A 148 2.55 1.31 -12.03
C HIS A 148 2.67 -0.13 -12.54
N ASP A 149 1.64 -0.57 -13.25
CA ASP A 149 1.41 -1.87 -13.85
C ASP A 149 2.65 -2.69 -14.19
N GLU A 150 3.53 -2.14 -15.04
CA GLU A 150 4.68 -2.91 -15.53
C GLU A 150 5.64 -3.31 -14.42
N VAL A 151 5.77 -2.48 -13.40
CA VAL A 151 6.63 -2.75 -12.24
C VAL A 151 5.92 -3.68 -11.27
N LEU A 152 4.64 -3.44 -10.99
CA LEU A 152 3.83 -4.33 -10.13
C LEU A 152 3.71 -5.74 -10.71
N ASP A 153 3.53 -5.84 -12.02
CA ASP A 153 3.51 -7.12 -12.73
C ASP A 153 4.90 -7.81 -12.78
N ALA A 154 5.99 -7.09 -12.53
CA ALA A 154 7.33 -7.65 -12.51
C ALA A 154 7.59 -8.56 -11.31
N SER A 155 6.78 -8.49 -10.26
CA SER A 155 6.94 -9.31 -9.07
C SER A 155 5.78 -10.30 -8.88
N PRO A 156 5.64 -11.28 -9.77
CA PRO A 156 4.54 -12.25 -9.70
C PRO A 156 4.59 -13.11 -8.44
N GLY A 157 5.74 -13.18 -7.76
CA GLY A 157 5.88 -13.94 -6.55
C GLY A 157 5.37 -15.38 -6.65
N ARG A 158 5.07 -15.99 -5.51
CA ARG A 158 4.31 -17.24 -5.43
C ARG A 158 2.81 -16.93 -5.37
N PRO A 159 1.93 -17.92 -5.71
CA PRO A 159 0.49 -17.78 -5.54
C PRO A 159 0.09 -17.35 -4.14
N GLY A 160 -0.82 -16.39 -4.04
CA GLY A 160 -1.30 -15.82 -2.78
C GLY A 160 -0.35 -14.85 -2.08
N ALA A 161 0.81 -14.54 -2.66
CA ALA A 161 1.72 -13.53 -2.13
C ALA A 161 1.13 -12.11 -2.28
N PRO A 162 1.47 -11.19 -1.37
CA PRO A 162 1.06 -9.80 -1.48
C PRO A 162 1.82 -9.07 -2.59
N ILE A 163 1.39 -7.85 -2.87
CA ILE A 163 2.04 -6.96 -3.83
C ILE A 163 3.46 -6.67 -3.36
N SER A 164 4.45 -6.85 -4.24
CA SER A 164 5.80 -6.33 -4.00
C SER A 164 5.86 -4.84 -4.30
N ILE A 165 6.51 -4.09 -3.41
CA ILE A 165 6.75 -2.66 -3.57
C ILE A 165 8.26 -2.46 -3.63
N PRO A 166 8.83 -2.04 -4.77
CA PRO A 166 10.26 -1.87 -4.92
C PRO A 166 10.89 -0.97 -3.85
N GLY A 167 11.96 -1.45 -3.22
CA GLY A 167 12.65 -0.75 -2.14
C GLY A 167 12.02 -0.92 -0.75
N LEU A 168 10.91 -1.66 -0.65
CA LEU A 168 10.25 -2.02 0.61
C LEU A 168 10.17 -3.56 0.74
N PRO A 169 11.20 -4.22 1.23
CA PRO A 169 11.21 -5.67 1.39
C PRO A 169 10.07 -6.15 2.29
N ILE A 170 9.56 -7.32 1.96
CA ILE A 170 8.47 -7.96 2.70
C ILE A 170 9.06 -9.01 3.63
N GLU A 171 8.69 -8.95 4.90
CA GLU A 171 9.03 -9.98 5.87
C GLU A 171 7.79 -10.52 6.58
N THR A 172 7.86 -11.76 7.02
CA THR A 172 6.81 -12.39 7.84
C THR A 172 7.45 -12.95 9.10
N ALA A 173 6.93 -12.61 10.26
CA ALA A 173 7.50 -13.04 11.53
C ALA A 173 7.42 -14.56 11.77
N SER A 174 6.54 -15.27 11.11
CA SER A 174 6.35 -16.74 11.30
C SER A 174 6.23 -17.51 10.00
N GLY A 175 6.36 -16.86 8.86
CA GLY A 175 6.18 -17.48 7.54
C GLY A 175 4.71 -17.74 7.17
N GLY A 176 4.52 -18.44 6.06
CA GLY A 176 3.18 -18.77 5.55
C GLY A 176 2.46 -17.58 4.93
N ILE A 177 1.14 -17.54 5.13
CA ILE A 177 0.27 -16.45 4.69
C ILE A 177 0.02 -15.41 5.78
N LYS A 178 0.62 -15.61 6.95
CA LYS A 178 0.54 -14.60 8.00
C LYS A 178 1.00 -13.28 7.44
N ALA A 179 0.22 -12.25 7.69
CA ALA A 179 0.34 -11.00 6.99
C ALA A 179 1.78 -10.48 6.93
N PRO A 180 2.25 -10.28 5.73
CA PRO A 180 3.58 -9.74 5.50
C PRO A 180 3.60 -8.28 5.91
N GLN A 181 4.74 -7.86 6.43
CA GLN A 181 5.04 -6.48 6.74
C GLN A 181 6.05 -5.94 5.74
N TYR A 182 5.84 -4.70 5.30
CA TYR A 182 6.83 -3.99 4.49
C TYR A 182 7.77 -3.22 5.40
N PHE A 183 9.05 -3.29 5.13
CA PHE A 183 10.07 -2.63 5.92
C PHE A 183 10.71 -1.48 5.16
N ALA A 184 10.75 -0.30 5.76
CA ALA A 184 11.53 0.82 5.25
C ALA A 184 12.97 0.79 5.79
N PRO A 185 13.94 1.41 5.09
CA PRO A 185 15.32 1.50 5.56
C PRO A 185 15.41 2.15 6.95
N GLY A 186 15.96 1.43 7.92
CA GLY A 186 16.15 1.91 9.29
C GLY A 186 14.91 1.89 10.17
N VAL A 187 13.81 1.32 9.73
CA VAL A 187 12.59 1.15 10.53
C VAL A 187 12.57 -0.25 11.13
N ALA A 188 12.45 -0.33 12.46
CA ALA A 188 12.40 -1.58 13.19
C ALA A 188 10.97 -2.11 13.31
N GLY A 189 10.85 -3.39 13.58
CA GLY A 189 9.58 -4.04 13.90
C GLY A 189 9.57 -5.49 13.42
N ASP A 190 9.28 -6.40 14.32
CA ASP A 190 9.11 -7.82 13.99
C ASP A 190 7.62 -8.17 13.78
N HIS A 191 6.72 -7.46 14.45
CA HIS A 191 5.31 -7.77 14.53
C HIS A 191 4.40 -6.57 14.27
N GLY A 192 4.87 -5.46 13.73
CA GLY A 192 3.97 -4.41 13.82
C GLY A 192 3.97 -3.36 12.74
N GLU A 193 4.72 -2.39 12.82
CA GLU A 193 4.43 -1.06 12.35
C GLU A 193 5.47 -0.47 11.38
N PRO A 194 5.91 -1.24 10.38
CA PRO A 194 7.04 -0.76 9.58
C PRO A 194 6.67 0.42 8.70
N ILE A 195 5.46 0.45 8.14
CA ILE A 195 4.96 1.55 7.29
C ILE A 195 3.47 1.78 7.45
N ALA A 196 3.01 3.01 7.17
CA ALA A 196 1.60 3.29 7.00
C ALA A 196 1.09 2.72 5.66
N GLN A 197 -0.09 2.11 5.66
CA GLN A 197 -0.71 1.57 4.46
C GLN A 197 -2.10 2.13 4.26
N TYR A 198 -2.39 2.60 3.06
CA TYR A 198 -3.67 3.18 2.68
C TYR A 198 -4.25 2.51 1.44
N ILE A 199 -5.57 2.53 1.32
CA ILE A 199 -6.26 2.23 0.05
C ILE A 199 -6.89 3.53 -0.42
N GLN A 200 -6.52 3.97 -1.62
CA GLN A 200 -7.03 5.20 -2.21
C GLN A 200 -8.31 4.92 -3.00
N ILE A 201 -9.44 5.46 -2.55
CA ILE A 201 -10.73 5.33 -3.22
C ILE A 201 -11.25 6.74 -3.56
N GLY A 202 -11.16 7.11 -4.84
CA GLY A 202 -11.37 8.50 -5.24
C GLY A 202 -10.40 9.42 -4.50
N ASN A 203 -10.95 10.41 -3.78
CA ASN A 203 -10.15 11.32 -2.97
C ASN A 203 -9.90 10.83 -1.52
N PHE A 204 -10.41 9.68 -1.14
CA PHE A 204 -10.28 9.16 0.22
C PHE A 204 -9.06 8.25 0.37
N LEU A 205 -8.32 8.42 1.48
CA LEU A 205 -7.23 7.54 1.90
C LEU A 205 -7.73 6.69 3.09
N TYR A 206 -8.18 5.46 2.80
CA TYR A 206 -8.60 4.52 3.84
C TYR A 206 -7.37 3.98 4.59
N PRO A 207 -7.24 4.18 5.92
CA PRO A 207 -6.11 3.69 6.71
C PRO A 207 -6.27 2.20 7.02
N ASN A 208 -5.32 1.37 6.51
CA ASN A 208 -5.38 -0.09 6.63
C ASN A 208 -4.78 -0.63 7.95
N ASN A 209 -3.86 0.10 8.57
CA ASN A 209 -3.21 -0.33 9.81
C ASN A 209 -4.22 -0.46 10.97
N LEU A 210 -4.02 -1.47 11.80
CA LEU A 210 -4.88 -1.81 12.94
C LEU A 210 -4.13 -1.52 14.25
N PRO A 211 -4.43 -0.40 14.94
CA PRO A 211 -3.84 -0.11 16.24
C PRO A 211 -4.25 -1.16 17.27
N ALA A 212 -3.35 -1.48 18.19
CA ALA A 212 -3.55 -2.49 19.24
C ALA A 212 -4.07 -3.84 18.71
N ASN A 213 -3.48 -4.35 17.63
CA ASN A 213 -3.84 -5.66 17.07
C ASN A 213 -3.26 -6.79 17.95
N ALA A 214 -3.93 -7.94 17.99
CA ALA A 214 -3.49 -9.10 18.76
C ALA A 214 -2.12 -9.62 18.32
N HIS A 215 -1.79 -9.47 17.03
CA HIS A 215 -0.51 -9.89 16.49
C HIS A 215 0.60 -8.86 16.73
N GLY A 216 0.28 -7.59 16.68
CA GLY A 216 1.21 -6.49 16.89
C GLY A 216 0.52 -5.15 16.63
N ASN A 217 0.90 -4.12 17.38
CA ASN A 217 0.31 -2.81 17.22
C ASN A 217 0.65 -2.20 15.86
N GLY A 218 -0.32 -1.57 15.21
CA GLY A 218 -0.14 -0.98 13.88
C GLY A 218 -0.12 -1.99 12.72
N TYR A 219 -0.33 -3.27 12.99
CA TYR A 219 -0.35 -4.33 11.99
C TYR A 219 -1.28 -4.04 10.82
N ALA A 220 -0.78 -4.19 9.61
CA ALA A 220 -1.57 -4.04 8.40
C ALA A 220 -1.61 -5.37 7.63
N ASP A 221 -2.82 -5.85 7.34
CA ASP A 221 -3.01 -7.05 6.52
C ASP A 221 -3.42 -6.66 5.09
N PRO A 222 -2.53 -6.71 4.09
CA PRO A 222 -2.84 -6.46 2.69
C PRO A 222 -3.36 -7.71 1.95
N ASN A 223 -3.45 -8.88 2.59
CA ASN A 223 -3.80 -10.15 1.93
C ASN A 223 -5.20 -10.15 1.31
N PHE A 224 -6.11 -9.28 1.74
CA PHE A 224 -7.43 -9.18 1.11
C PHE A 224 -7.40 -8.51 -0.27
N LEU A 225 -6.33 -7.81 -0.62
CA LEU A 225 -6.16 -7.25 -1.96
C LEU A 225 -5.79 -8.35 -2.96
N ILE A 226 -6.39 -8.31 -4.13
CA ILE A 226 -5.98 -9.11 -5.28
C ILE A 226 -4.99 -8.25 -6.07
N PRO A 227 -3.70 -8.64 -6.18
CA PRO A 227 -2.66 -7.79 -6.77
C PRO A 227 -2.99 -7.27 -8.17
N PHE A 228 -3.59 -8.10 -9.02
CA PHE A 228 -4.02 -7.72 -10.36
C PHE A 228 -5.02 -6.55 -10.40
N THR A 229 -5.78 -6.34 -9.34
CA THR A 229 -6.80 -5.27 -9.26
C THR A 229 -6.23 -3.90 -8.89
N ILE A 230 -4.93 -3.83 -8.58
CA ILE A 230 -4.24 -2.59 -8.23
C ILE A 230 -3.61 -2.00 -9.48
N ASP A 231 -3.89 -0.72 -9.72
CA ASP A 231 -3.36 0.07 -10.83
C ASP A 231 -1.97 0.64 -10.50
N SER A 232 -1.87 1.19 -9.29
CA SER A 232 -0.64 1.81 -8.84
C SER A 232 -0.49 1.75 -7.32
N VAL A 233 0.76 1.83 -6.87
CA VAL A 233 1.10 2.07 -5.47
C VAL A 233 1.94 3.33 -5.40
N SER A 234 1.48 4.34 -4.68
CA SER A 234 2.30 5.51 -4.37
C SER A 234 3.01 5.31 -3.04
N VAL A 235 4.29 5.66 -3.01
CA VAL A 235 5.15 5.58 -1.81
C VAL A 235 5.71 6.95 -1.54
N ASP A 236 5.48 7.48 -0.36
CA ASP A 236 6.00 8.80 0.03
C ASP A 236 6.59 8.82 1.45
N GLY A 237 7.17 9.95 1.82
CA GLY A 237 7.61 10.24 3.18
C GLY A 237 6.41 10.63 4.04
N ALA A 238 5.88 9.70 4.76
CA ALA A 238 4.60 9.80 5.46
C ALA A 238 4.47 10.98 6.41
N ALA A 239 5.54 11.37 7.11
CA ALA A 239 5.51 12.46 8.06
C ALA A 239 5.13 13.83 7.45
N PHE A 240 5.18 13.98 6.13
CA PHE A 240 5.06 15.28 5.45
C PHE A 240 3.67 15.54 4.86
N ASN A 241 2.85 14.52 4.71
CA ASN A 241 1.50 14.63 4.19
C ASN A 241 0.49 14.86 5.32
N VAL A 242 -0.26 15.96 5.25
CA VAL A 242 -1.23 16.33 6.29
C VAL A 242 -2.42 15.35 6.39
N ARG A 243 -2.69 14.59 5.33
CA ARG A 243 -3.76 13.59 5.29
C ARG A 243 -3.38 12.27 5.94
N GLU A 244 -2.12 12.09 6.29
CA GLU A 244 -1.62 10.88 6.91
C GLU A 244 -1.47 11.08 8.41
N GLY A 245 -2.09 10.21 9.18
CA GLY A 245 -2.18 10.24 10.64
C GLY A 245 -1.34 9.15 11.31
N ASN A 246 -2.00 8.27 12.03
CA ASN A 246 -1.35 7.21 12.80
C ASN A 246 -0.45 6.29 11.94
N ASN A 247 0.71 5.91 12.45
CA ASN A 247 1.74 5.08 11.82
C ASN A 247 2.50 5.75 10.66
N SER A 248 2.27 7.04 10.41
CA SER A 248 2.90 7.79 9.32
C SER A 248 4.24 8.42 9.73
N ILE A 249 5.10 7.64 10.40
CA ILE A 249 6.35 8.18 10.98
C ILE A 249 7.49 8.24 9.96
N ASP A 250 7.56 7.34 9.00
CA ASP A 250 8.69 7.22 8.07
C ASP A 250 8.25 7.12 6.61
N VAL A 251 7.51 6.08 6.23
CA VAL A 251 7.04 5.82 4.88
C VAL A 251 5.56 5.46 4.88
N ALA A 252 4.84 5.90 3.87
CA ALA A 252 3.48 5.47 3.57
C ALA A 252 3.40 4.85 2.18
N ALA A 253 2.53 3.85 2.03
CA ALA A 253 2.16 3.25 0.76
C ALA A 253 0.64 3.32 0.55
N ALA A 254 0.19 3.89 -0.56
CA ALA A 254 -1.22 3.98 -0.91
C ALA A 254 -1.51 3.19 -2.18
N TYR A 255 -2.40 2.20 -2.07
CA TYR A 255 -2.82 1.32 -3.15
C TYR A 255 -4.03 1.92 -3.86
N ALA A 256 -3.93 2.18 -5.15
CA ALA A 256 -5.04 2.65 -5.99
C ALA A 256 -5.60 1.50 -6.83
N PRO A 257 -6.88 1.11 -6.66
CA PRO A 257 -7.50 0.11 -7.49
C PRO A 257 -7.64 0.58 -8.95
N ARG A 258 -7.57 -0.38 -9.89
CA ARG A 258 -7.84 -0.10 -11.31
C ARG A 258 -9.26 0.41 -11.51
N PRO A 259 -9.49 1.37 -12.40
CA PRO A 259 -10.85 1.77 -12.76
C PRO A 259 -11.59 0.64 -13.49
N ARG A 260 -10.87 -0.15 -14.29
CA ARG A 260 -11.36 -1.29 -15.07
C ARG A 260 -10.23 -2.16 -15.61
N PHE A 261 -10.57 -3.36 -16.12
CA PHE A 261 -9.64 -4.26 -16.81
C PHE A 261 -10.39 -5.14 -17.83
N ASN A 262 -9.66 -5.83 -18.71
CA ASN A 262 -10.24 -6.84 -19.58
C ASN A 262 -10.66 -8.07 -18.77
N SER A 263 -11.90 -8.55 -18.98
CA SER A 263 -12.37 -9.76 -18.28
C SER A 263 -11.48 -10.96 -18.60
N PHE A 264 -11.09 -11.69 -17.57
CA PHE A 264 -10.11 -12.77 -17.69
C PHE A 264 -10.37 -13.93 -16.72
N PHE A 265 -9.74 -15.03 -17.03
CA PHE A 265 -9.53 -16.16 -16.13
C PHE A 265 -8.05 -16.53 -16.14
N GLN A 266 -7.47 -16.79 -14.98
CA GLN A 266 -6.08 -17.18 -14.83
C GLN A 266 -5.96 -18.39 -13.91
N VAL A 267 -5.07 -19.29 -14.27
CA VAL A 267 -4.60 -20.37 -13.40
C VAL A 267 -3.10 -20.21 -13.25
N THR A 268 -2.63 -20.19 -12.03
CA THR A 268 -1.20 -20.12 -11.70
C THR A 268 -0.86 -21.22 -10.72
N GLY A 269 0.31 -21.83 -10.82
CA GLY A 269 0.74 -22.80 -9.83
C GLY A 269 1.87 -23.71 -10.30
N ASP A 270 2.14 -24.69 -9.45
CA ASP A 270 3.07 -25.79 -9.68
C ASP A 270 2.44 -27.13 -9.25
N TYR A 271 3.25 -28.13 -8.89
CA TYR A 271 2.75 -29.43 -8.44
C TYR A 271 2.22 -29.43 -6.99
N ARG A 272 2.43 -28.35 -6.22
CA ARG A 272 2.03 -28.22 -4.82
C ARG A 272 1.03 -27.10 -4.57
N ASP A 273 1.06 -26.07 -5.40
CA ASP A 273 0.29 -24.83 -5.24
C ASP A 273 -0.56 -24.58 -6.47
N ALA A 274 -1.77 -24.11 -6.27
CA ALA A 274 -2.68 -23.64 -7.31
C ALA A 274 -3.36 -22.35 -6.88
N ASP A 275 -3.44 -21.41 -7.83
CA ASP A 275 -4.15 -20.15 -7.71
C ASP A 275 -5.09 -19.99 -8.91
N LEU A 276 -6.35 -19.79 -8.63
CA LEU A 276 -7.41 -19.57 -9.60
C LEU A 276 -7.90 -18.13 -9.44
N MET A 277 -7.76 -17.34 -10.48
CA MET A 277 -8.20 -15.95 -10.48
C MET A 277 -9.17 -15.69 -11.63
N ALA A 278 -10.24 -14.97 -11.37
CA ALA A 278 -11.17 -14.52 -12.38
C ALA A 278 -11.51 -13.05 -12.15
N GLY A 279 -11.55 -12.29 -13.24
CA GLY A 279 -11.93 -10.89 -13.22
C GLY A 279 -12.97 -10.58 -14.30
N TRP A 280 -13.92 -9.74 -13.93
CA TRP A 280 -14.97 -9.28 -14.84
C TRP A 280 -15.09 -7.77 -14.77
N SER A 281 -15.17 -7.12 -15.93
CA SER A 281 -15.56 -5.72 -16.12
C SER A 281 -16.63 -5.62 -17.21
N PRO A 282 -17.55 -4.65 -17.12
CA PRO A 282 -18.54 -4.38 -18.16
C PRO A 282 -17.88 -4.15 -19.52
N SER A 283 -18.58 -4.53 -20.58
CA SER A 283 -18.09 -4.33 -21.96
C SER A 283 -18.13 -2.86 -22.40
N ASN A 284 -19.01 -2.05 -21.78
CA ASN A 284 -19.06 -0.62 -22.05
C ASN A 284 -17.77 0.05 -21.53
N PRO A 285 -16.95 0.68 -22.39
CA PRO A 285 -15.71 1.34 -22.00
C PRO A 285 -15.92 2.52 -21.03
N ASP A 286 -17.11 3.14 -21.05
CA ASP A 286 -17.44 4.29 -20.20
C ASP A 286 -17.90 3.87 -18.78
N THR A 287 -17.91 2.57 -18.50
CA THR A 287 -18.30 2.05 -17.19
C THR A 287 -17.06 1.60 -16.41
N ASN A 288 -16.66 2.41 -15.45
CA ASN A 288 -15.61 2.06 -14.49
C ASN A 288 -16.21 1.18 -13.39
N ALA A 289 -16.15 -0.12 -13.60
CA ALA A 289 -16.60 -1.11 -12.64
C ALA A 289 -15.91 -2.45 -12.91
N TRP A 290 -15.71 -3.21 -11.84
CA TRP A 290 -15.18 -4.56 -11.93
C TRP A 290 -15.49 -5.39 -10.69
N LEU A 291 -15.41 -6.70 -10.86
CA LEU A 291 -15.43 -7.70 -9.81
C LEU A 291 -14.29 -8.71 -10.09
N ALA A 292 -13.52 -9.05 -9.07
CA ALA A 292 -12.48 -10.05 -9.17
C ALA A 292 -12.54 -11.01 -7.97
N ALA A 293 -12.25 -12.28 -8.24
CA ALA A 293 -12.16 -13.33 -7.25
C ALA A 293 -10.86 -14.10 -7.41
N GLU A 294 -10.26 -14.51 -6.30
CA GLU A 294 -9.06 -15.34 -6.23
C GLU A 294 -9.29 -16.47 -5.22
N ALA A 295 -8.91 -17.70 -5.59
CA ALA A 295 -8.90 -18.85 -4.72
C ALA A 295 -7.54 -19.53 -4.81
N SER A 296 -6.79 -19.51 -3.72
CA SER A 296 -5.43 -20.05 -3.65
C SER A 296 -5.38 -21.23 -2.69
N PHE A 297 -4.76 -22.31 -3.14
CA PHE A 297 -4.62 -23.54 -2.41
C PHE A 297 -3.19 -24.05 -2.53
N GLY A 298 -2.72 -24.79 -1.53
CA GLY A 298 -1.47 -25.49 -1.67
C GLY A 298 -0.78 -25.81 -0.35
N ASP A 299 0.27 -26.58 -0.50
CA ASP A 299 1.14 -26.98 0.60
C ASP A 299 2.31 -26.03 0.80
N GLY A 300 2.38 -24.98 -0.02
CA GLY A 300 3.48 -24.04 0.00
C GLY A 300 4.79 -24.63 -0.47
N PHE A 301 5.84 -23.83 -0.47
CA PHE A 301 7.17 -24.23 -0.94
C PHE A 301 8.17 -24.40 0.21
N LEU A 302 7.76 -24.17 1.45
CA LEU A 302 8.57 -24.39 2.65
C LEU A 302 8.64 -25.88 3.03
N ASN A 303 9.55 -26.25 3.92
CA ASN A 303 9.65 -27.62 4.41
C ASN A 303 8.40 -28.06 5.19
N ARG A 304 7.80 -27.14 5.94
CA ARG A 304 6.50 -27.31 6.59
C ARG A 304 5.41 -27.22 5.53
N LEU A 305 4.55 -28.23 5.44
CA LEU A 305 3.35 -28.17 4.60
C LEU A 305 2.39 -27.13 5.16
N GLU A 306 2.02 -26.15 4.34
CA GLU A 306 1.20 -25.02 4.78
C GLU A 306 -0.30 -25.34 4.77
N HIS A 307 -0.76 -26.33 4.01
CA HIS A 307 -2.20 -26.64 3.81
C HIS A 307 -3.03 -25.38 3.59
N ARG A 308 -2.46 -24.45 2.80
CA ARG A 308 -2.97 -23.09 2.59
C ARG A 308 -4.30 -23.10 1.87
N ARG A 309 -5.21 -22.25 2.35
CA ARG A 309 -6.49 -21.94 1.70
C ARG A 309 -6.75 -20.45 1.84
N GLN A 310 -6.83 -19.74 0.72
CA GLN A 310 -7.16 -18.33 0.69
C GLN A 310 -8.30 -18.11 -0.31
N TYR A 311 -9.25 -17.26 0.07
CA TYR A 311 -10.35 -16.83 -0.79
C TYR A 311 -10.45 -15.34 -0.71
N LYS A 312 -10.42 -14.66 -1.86
CA LYS A 312 -10.53 -13.20 -1.98
C LYS A 312 -11.65 -12.85 -2.94
N LEU A 313 -12.36 -11.80 -2.62
CA LEU A 313 -13.36 -11.18 -3.49
C LEU A 313 -13.20 -9.67 -3.39
N ASN A 314 -12.85 -9.01 -4.49
CA ASN A 314 -12.76 -7.56 -4.56
C ASN A 314 -13.69 -7.01 -5.62
N GLY A 315 -14.21 -5.80 -5.42
CA GLY A 315 -15.02 -5.10 -6.40
C GLY A 315 -14.91 -3.60 -6.25
N SER A 316 -14.97 -2.90 -7.38
CA SER A 316 -14.95 -1.44 -7.43
C SER A 316 -15.96 -0.92 -8.44
N ARG A 317 -16.51 0.25 -8.16
CA ARG A 317 -17.38 0.98 -9.08
C ARG A 317 -17.24 2.48 -8.89
N GLU A 318 -17.10 3.19 -10.01
CA GLU A 318 -17.17 4.65 -10.08
C GLU A 318 -18.46 5.05 -10.77
N LEU A 319 -19.17 6.02 -10.20
CA LEU A 319 -20.44 6.55 -10.69
C LEU A 319 -20.34 8.07 -10.79
N HIS A 320 -20.57 8.61 -11.99
CA HIS A 320 -20.62 10.04 -12.23
C HIS A 320 -22.09 10.49 -12.28
N LEU A 321 -22.56 11.14 -11.23
CA LEU A 321 -23.95 11.54 -11.02
C LEU A 321 -24.08 13.08 -11.07
N GLY A 322 -23.91 13.66 -12.25
CA GLY A 322 -23.90 15.11 -12.45
C GLY A 322 -22.70 15.79 -11.82
N ARG A 323 -22.86 16.40 -10.65
CA ARG A 323 -21.75 17.04 -9.90
C ARG A 323 -21.11 16.13 -8.85
N HIS A 324 -21.54 14.90 -8.74
CA HIS A 324 -21.10 13.92 -7.77
C HIS A 324 -20.28 12.83 -8.46
N ASP A 325 -19.12 12.52 -7.92
CA ASP A 325 -18.30 11.36 -8.27
C ASP A 325 -18.30 10.41 -7.08
N LEU A 326 -19.15 9.38 -7.16
CA LEU A 326 -19.26 8.36 -6.13
C LEU A 326 -18.38 7.16 -6.48
N ASN A 327 -17.42 6.86 -5.61
CA ASN A 327 -16.51 5.74 -5.70
C ASN A 327 -16.85 4.71 -4.62
N LEU A 328 -17.01 3.46 -5.01
CA LEU A 328 -17.34 2.35 -4.14
C LEU A 328 -16.25 1.28 -4.25
N PHE A 329 -15.84 0.73 -3.13
CA PHE A 329 -14.92 -0.41 -3.07
C PHE A 329 -15.36 -1.40 -2.01
N GLY A 330 -15.25 -2.68 -2.31
CA GLY A 330 -15.53 -3.75 -1.37
C GLY A 330 -14.52 -4.87 -1.47
N ALA A 331 -14.15 -5.46 -0.33
CA ALA A 331 -13.26 -6.60 -0.26
C ALA A 331 -13.73 -7.61 0.78
N GLY A 332 -13.62 -8.89 0.44
CA GLY A 332 -13.81 -10.01 1.35
C GLY A 332 -12.62 -10.95 1.29
N TYR A 333 -12.16 -11.42 2.44
CA TYR A 333 -11.02 -12.31 2.58
C TYR A 333 -11.25 -13.35 3.66
N TYR A 334 -10.82 -14.56 3.36
CA TYR A 334 -10.62 -15.63 4.32
C TYR A 334 -9.32 -16.34 4.00
N GLY A 335 -8.44 -16.49 4.98
CA GLY A 335 -7.20 -17.22 4.89
C GLY A 335 -7.05 -18.22 6.03
N SER A 336 -6.51 -19.41 5.73
CA SER A 336 -6.11 -20.40 6.72
C SER A 336 -4.87 -21.14 6.23
N SER A 337 -3.87 -21.25 7.10
CA SER A 337 -2.59 -21.90 6.78
C SER A 337 -1.94 -22.45 8.04
N ASP A 338 -1.32 -23.60 7.92
CA ASP A 338 -0.30 -24.02 8.88
C ASP A 338 0.96 -23.22 8.59
N ILE A 339 1.63 -22.74 9.62
CA ILE A 339 2.84 -21.90 9.48
C ILE A 339 4.07 -22.62 10.05
N PRO A 340 5.27 -22.40 9.47
CA PRO A 340 6.49 -23.03 9.98
C PRO A 340 6.87 -22.50 11.35
N GLY A 341 6.60 -21.21 11.64
CA GLY A 341 7.13 -20.51 12.79
C GLY A 341 8.63 -20.23 12.66
N LEU A 342 9.18 -19.60 13.66
CA LEU A 342 10.60 -19.31 13.74
C LEU A 342 11.39 -20.59 14.01
N ILE A 343 12.49 -20.79 13.30
CA ILE A 343 13.43 -21.89 13.51
C ILE A 343 14.86 -21.37 13.63
N PRO A 344 15.76 -22.04 14.38
CA PRO A 344 17.14 -21.61 14.50
C PRO A 344 17.84 -21.57 13.15
N ILE A 345 18.55 -20.49 12.86
CA ILE A 345 19.29 -20.32 11.61
C ILE A 345 20.51 -21.27 11.60
N GLY A 346 20.62 -22.03 10.50
CA GLY A 346 21.73 -22.97 10.31
C GLY A 346 21.55 -24.32 11.04
N VAL A 347 20.48 -24.51 11.80
CA VAL A 347 20.19 -25.77 12.49
C VAL A 347 19.04 -26.50 11.79
N PRO A 348 19.23 -27.73 11.31
CA PRO A 348 18.14 -28.48 10.71
C PRO A 348 17.05 -28.82 11.73
N VAL A 349 15.81 -28.43 11.45
CA VAL A 349 14.64 -28.77 12.26
C VAL A 349 13.79 -29.78 11.49
N SER A 350 13.51 -30.92 12.10
CA SER A 350 12.71 -31.99 11.50
C SER A 350 11.30 -31.48 11.18
N GLY A 351 10.82 -31.73 9.97
CA GLY A 351 9.51 -31.25 9.53
C GLY A 351 9.43 -29.74 9.25
N GLY A 352 10.52 -28.97 9.43
CA GLY A 352 10.57 -27.55 9.15
C GLY A 352 9.77 -26.67 10.12
N THR A 353 9.48 -27.17 11.30
CA THR A 353 8.78 -26.44 12.37
C THR A 353 9.15 -26.99 13.74
N ILE A 354 9.20 -26.15 14.75
CA ILE A 354 9.41 -26.57 16.13
C ILE A 354 8.13 -27.20 16.70
N ASP A 355 6.98 -26.65 16.35
CA ASP A 355 5.67 -27.14 16.77
C ASP A 355 4.72 -27.24 15.57
N ASN A 356 4.15 -28.42 15.33
CA ASN A 356 3.27 -28.65 14.21
C ASN A 356 1.82 -28.18 14.42
N ARG A 357 1.51 -27.58 15.58
CA ARG A 357 0.20 -26.98 15.89
C ARG A 357 0.12 -25.51 15.49
N GLN A 358 1.24 -24.93 15.01
CA GLN A 358 1.29 -23.54 14.55
C GLN A 358 0.37 -23.33 13.34
N ARG A 359 -0.46 -22.30 13.42
CA ARG A 359 -1.49 -22.05 12.41
C ARG A 359 -1.96 -20.61 12.43
N ASP A 360 -2.28 -20.05 11.27
CA ASP A 360 -2.97 -18.77 11.09
C ASP A 360 -4.37 -18.96 10.50
N ILE A 361 -5.35 -18.22 11.01
CA ILE A 361 -6.68 -18.06 10.45
C ILE A 361 -7.04 -16.59 10.53
N THR A 362 -7.27 -15.97 9.35
CA THR A 362 -7.61 -14.56 9.25
C THR A 362 -8.82 -14.36 8.36
N ARG A 363 -9.69 -13.44 8.72
CA ARG A 363 -10.79 -12.99 7.86
C ARG A 363 -10.90 -11.47 7.88
N THR A 364 -11.30 -10.92 6.74
CA THR A 364 -11.58 -9.49 6.58
C THR A 364 -12.81 -9.30 5.70
N PHE A 365 -13.68 -8.41 6.08
CA PHE A 365 -14.67 -7.78 5.21
C PHE A 365 -14.46 -6.27 5.27
N LEU A 366 -14.39 -5.61 4.11
CA LEU A 366 -14.18 -4.17 3.98
C LEU A 366 -15.17 -3.59 2.99
N ALA A 367 -15.78 -2.47 3.33
CA ALA A 367 -16.60 -1.66 2.44
C ALA A 367 -16.22 -0.19 2.59
N ILE A 368 -15.99 0.49 1.46
CA ILE A 368 -15.62 1.91 1.39
C ILE A 368 -16.54 2.60 0.38
N ALA A 369 -17.01 3.80 0.73
CA ALA A 369 -17.70 4.71 -0.16
C ALA A 369 -17.08 6.11 -0.03
N SER A 370 -16.85 6.78 -1.16
CA SER A 370 -16.34 8.15 -1.21
C SER A 370 -17.08 8.94 -2.29
N ASP A 371 -17.77 10.00 -1.91
CA ASP A 371 -18.48 10.91 -2.80
C ASP A 371 -17.78 12.27 -2.85
N THR A 372 -17.39 12.70 -4.04
CA THR A 372 -16.82 14.02 -4.27
C THR A 372 -17.85 14.88 -4.98
N TRP A 373 -18.38 15.85 -4.24
CA TRP A 373 -19.33 16.85 -4.75
C TRP A 373 -18.59 18.07 -5.30
N LYS A 374 -18.64 18.29 -6.62
CA LYS A 374 -18.06 19.43 -7.32
C LYS A 374 -19.01 20.64 -7.21
N LEU A 375 -18.81 21.47 -6.21
CA LEU A 375 -19.60 22.69 -5.98
C LEU A 375 -19.38 23.71 -7.10
N SER A 376 -18.13 23.82 -7.60
CA SER A 376 -17.72 24.61 -8.77
C SER A 376 -16.40 24.04 -9.33
N GLN A 377 -15.86 24.64 -10.40
CA GLN A 377 -14.52 24.29 -10.92
C GLN A 377 -13.39 24.53 -9.90
N GLN A 378 -13.63 25.34 -8.86
CA GLN A 378 -12.62 25.72 -7.85
C GLN A 378 -12.90 25.17 -6.47
N ARG A 379 -14.06 24.50 -6.27
CA ARG A 379 -14.53 24.06 -4.95
C ARG A 379 -15.08 22.65 -5.02
N GLN A 380 -14.58 21.81 -4.15
CA GLN A 380 -15.10 20.46 -3.99
C GLN A 380 -15.22 20.09 -2.52
N LEU A 381 -16.18 19.24 -2.23
CA LEU A 381 -16.42 18.68 -0.91
C LEU A 381 -16.46 17.17 -1.06
N THR A 382 -15.67 16.46 -0.27
CA THR A 382 -15.63 14.99 -0.26
C THR A 382 -16.19 14.49 1.05
N PHE A 383 -17.09 13.50 0.97
CA PHE A 383 -17.57 12.72 2.10
C PHE A 383 -17.24 11.27 1.88
N SER A 384 -16.58 10.64 2.83
CA SER A 384 -16.18 9.25 2.73
C SER A 384 -16.58 8.50 3.99
N GLY A 385 -16.85 7.21 3.84
CA GLY A 385 -17.15 6.34 4.95
C GLY A 385 -16.68 4.93 4.69
N PHE A 386 -16.34 4.20 5.75
CA PHE A 386 -15.92 2.82 5.67
C PHE A 386 -16.39 1.99 6.85
N PHE A 387 -16.47 0.70 6.61
CA PHE A 387 -16.69 -0.33 7.61
C PHE A 387 -15.74 -1.51 7.35
N ARG A 388 -15.09 -2.02 8.39
CA ARG A 388 -14.31 -3.25 8.36
C ARG A 388 -14.71 -4.17 9.49
N ASP A 389 -14.97 -5.45 9.19
CA ASP A 389 -14.99 -6.57 10.14
C ASP A 389 -13.68 -7.35 9.95
N TYR A 390 -12.98 -7.61 11.03
CA TYR A 390 -11.70 -8.32 11.02
C TYR A 390 -11.67 -9.35 12.15
N ALA A 391 -11.07 -10.51 11.89
CA ALA A 391 -10.78 -11.48 12.94
C ALA A 391 -9.48 -12.21 12.64
N LEU A 392 -8.73 -12.50 13.70
CA LEU A 392 -7.48 -13.24 13.70
C LEU A 392 -7.52 -14.33 14.76
N GLN A 393 -6.99 -15.51 14.42
CA GLN A 393 -6.56 -16.52 15.36
C GLN A 393 -5.20 -17.04 14.89
N LEU A 394 -4.16 -16.77 15.65
CA LEU A 394 -2.79 -17.15 15.35
C LEU A 394 -2.25 -18.02 16.47
N ARG A 395 -1.68 -19.17 16.10
CA ARG A 395 -0.89 -20.01 16.99
C ARG A 395 0.55 -19.99 16.51
N SER A 396 1.45 -19.56 17.37
CA SER A 396 2.89 -19.49 17.11
C SER A 396 3.65 -20.11 18.26
N SER A 397 4.79 -20.72 17.98
CA SER A 397 5.69 -21.22 19.00
C SER A 397 6.84 -20.22 19.19
N PHE A 398 6.97 -19.75 20.42
CA PHE A 398 8.07 -18.92 20.86
C PHE A 398 8.74 -19.66 22.04
N GLY A 399 10.02 -19.93 21.92
CA GLY A 399 10.86 -20.44 22.99
C GLY A 399 10.33 -21.65 23.76
N ASP A 400 9.65 -21.39 24.81
CA ASP A 400 9.21 -22.35 25.81
C ASP A 400 7.82 -22.95 25.59
N GLY A 401 7.10 -22.53 24.54
CA GLY A 401 5.77 -23.08 24.29
C GLY A 401 5.02 -22.49 23.12
N LEU A 402 3.79 -22.98 22.98
CA LEU A 402 2.84 -22.51 21.98
C LEU A 402 1.95 -21.42 22.58
N ILE A 403 1.90 -20.26 21.93
CA ILE A 403 0.95 -19.21 22.26
C ILE A 403 -0.21 -19.19 21.25
N GLN A 404 -1.36 -18.69 21.66
CA GLN A 404 -2.47 -18.35 20.79
C GLN A 404 -2.84 -16.88 20.99
N GLN A 405 -2.76 -16.11 19.93
CA GLN A 405 -3.25 -14.75 19.84
C GLN A 405 -4.57 -14.72 19.09
N SER A 406 -5.56 -13.99 19.57
CA SER A 406 -6.86 -13.89 18.89
C SER A 406 -7.54 -12.55 19.11
N GLU A 407 -8.31 -12.12 18.13
CA GLU A 407 -9.21 -10.99 18.22
C GLU A 407 -10.39 -11.07 17.25
N THR A 408 -11.44 -10.32 17.56
CA THR A 408 -12.47 -9.90 16.61
C THR A 408 -12.63 -8.40 16.68
N ARG A 409 -12.75 -7.72 15.54
CA ARG A 409 -12.74 -6.26 15.51
C ARG A 409 -13.73 -5.71 14.50
N ASN A 410 -14.47 -4.68 14.90
CA ASN A 410 -15.17 -3.80 13.99
C ASN A 410 -14.48 -2.44 13.96
N VAL A 411 -14.23 -1.94 12.74
CA VAL A 411 -13.69 -0.60 12.50
C VAL A 411 -14.68 0.17 11.66
N VAL A 412 -15.03 1.36 12.09
CA VAL A 412 -15.91 2.27 11.35
C VAL A 412 -15.32 3.66 11.36
N GLY A 413 -15.45 4.38 10.26
CA GLY A 413 -14.94 5.74 10.15
C GLY A 413 -15.27 6.40 8.84
N GLY A 414 -14.67 7.56 8.61
CA GLY A 414 -14.83 8.32 7.39
C GLY A 414 -14.11 9.65 7.43
N GLU A 415 -14.19 10.38 6.34
CA GLU A 415 -13.57 11.70 6.14
C GLU A 415 -14.63 12.69 5.62
N ALA A 416 -14.56 13.93 6.11
CA ALA A 416 -15.18 15.08 5.47
C ALA A 416 -14.08 16.07 5.09
N MET A 417 -13.92 16.38 3.80
CA MET A 417 -12.83 17.21 3.30
C MET A 417 -13.33 18.25 2.31
N TYR A 418 -12.93 19.50 2.51
CA TYR A 418 -13.19 20.62 1.61
C TYR A 418 -11.91 21.11 0.97
N ILE A 419 -11.96 21.33 -0.35
CA ILE A 419 -10.85 21.84 -1.14
C ILE A 419 -11.32 23.07 -1.91
N GLN A 420 -10.54 24.14 -1.89
CA GLN A 420 -10.81 25.38 -2.63
C GLN A 420 -9.54 25.95 -3.26
N SER A 421 -9.54 26.17 -4.57
CA SER A 421 -8.58 27.03 -5.25
C SER A 421 -8.98 28.50 -5.00
N VAL A 422 -8.28 29.17 -4.09
CA VAL A 422 -8.56 30.59 -3.68
C VAL A 422 -8.01 31.56 -4.70
N ARG A 423 -6.87 31.23 -5.29
CA ARG A 423 -6.19 31.95 -6.35
C ARG A 423 -5.56 30.95 -7.33
N SER A 424 -5.17 31.37 -8.49
CA SER A 424 -4.45 30.53 -9.46
C SER A 424 -3.12 29.98 -8.93
N TRP A 425 -2.61 30.54 -7.86
CA TRP A 425 -1.36 30.15 -7.23
C TRP A 425 -1.53 29.60 -5.79
N LEU A 426 -2.77 29.55 -5.25
CA LEU A 426 -3.03 29.12 -3.87
C LEU A 426 -4.32 28.30 -3.79
N ALA A 427 -4.20 27.11 -3.25
CA ALA A 427 -5.30 26.26 -2.84
C ALA A 427 -5.29 26.03 -1.33
N VAL A 428 -6.47 25.83 -0.76
CA VAL A 428 -6.69 25.52 0.65
C VAL A 428 -7.44 24.21 0.72
N MET A 429 -6.98 23.31 1.57
CA MET A 429 -7.65 22.07 1.91
C MET A 429 -7.87 22.04 3.43
N GLY A 430 -9.03 21.58 3.86
CA GLY A 430 -9.32 21.33 5.27
C GLY A 430 -10.29 20.18 5.41
N GLY A 431 -10.14 19.40 6.45
CA GLY A 431 -10.97 18.22 6.67
C GLY A 431 -10.89 17.71 8.08
N VAL A 432 -11.63 16.62 8.32
CA VAL A 432 -11.60 15.84 9.55
C VAL A 432 -11.74 14.38 9.22
N ASP A 433 -10.84 13.57 9.76
CA ASP A 433 -10.93 12.13 9.78
C ASP A 433 -11.55 11.66 11.10
N LEU A 434 -12.42 10.69 10.99
CA LEU A 434 -13.08 10.04 12.11
C LEU A 434 -12.88 8.53 12.01
N ARG A 435 -12.44 7.91 13.12
CA ARG A 435 -12.27 6.46 13.16
C ARG A 435 -12.58 5.91 14.53
N ARG A 436 -13.20 4.75 14.57
CA ARG A 436 -13.40 3.98 15.78
C ARG A 436 -13.04 2.51 15.54
N ASP A 437 -12.06 2.05 16.29
CA ASP A 437 -11.67 0.64 16.39
C ASP A 437 -12.25 0.04 17.68
N ALA A 438 -12.83 -1.14 17.57
CA ALA A 438 -13.42 -1.84 18.69
C ALA A 438 -12.99 -3.32 18.73
N PRO A 439 -11.70 -3.62 19.01
CA PRO A 439 -11.27 -4.99 19.21
C PRO A 439 -11.91 -5.60 20.47
N ARG A 440 -12.32 -6.86 20.33
CA ARG A 440 -12.92 -7.69 21.34
C ARG A 440 -12.18 -9.02 21.42
N ASN A 441 -12.18 -9.63 22.60
CA ASN A 441 -11.47 -10.87 22.85
C ASN A 441 -10.02 -10.78 22.34
N LEU A 442 -9.38 -9.66 22.71
CA LEU A 442 -7.97 -9.43 22.40
C LEU A 442 -7.18 -10.28 23.39
N ASP A 443 -7.00 -11.56 23.03
CA ASP A 443 -6.53 -12.59 23.94
C ASP A 443 -5.12 -13.03 23.54
N LEU A 444 -4.27 -13.19 24.54
CA LEU A 444 -3.07 -14.04 24.52
C LEU A 444 -3.27 -15.20 25.45
N MET A 445 -3.07 -16.40 24.96
CA MET A 445 -3.09 -17.63 25.73
C MET A 445 -1.77 -18.36 25.55
N HIS A 446 -1.26 -18.94 26.61
CA HIS A 446 -0.08 -19.81 26.61
C HIS A 446 -0.48 -21.27 26.87
N LEU A 447 0.12 -22.22 26.15
CA LEU A 447 -0.14 -23.63 26.30
C LEU A 447 0.81 -24.22 27.34
N ASP A 448 0.27 -24.61 28.49
CA ASP A 448 1.03 -25.23 29.56
C ASP A 448 1.45 -26.67 29.25
N TYR A 449 2.27 -27.24 30.14
CA TYR A 449 2.72 -28.65 30.04
C TYR A 449 1.58 -29.67 30.12
N ALA A 450 0.42 -29.30 30.68
CA ALA A 450 -0.77 -30.13 30.71
C ALA A 450 -1.58 -30.08 29.40
N SER A 451 -1.06 -29.38 28.39
CA SER A 451 -1.71 -29.15 27.09
C SER A 451 -3.05 -28.40 27.17
N VAL A 452 -3.15 -27.51 28.14
CA VAL A 452 -4.30 -26.61 28.35
C VAL A 452 -3.86 -25.18 28.10
N PHE A 453 -4.61 -24.43 27.28
CA PHE A 453 -4.37 -22.99 27.09
C PHE A 453 -4.78 -22.21 28.34
N GLN A 454 -3.83 -21.51 28.93
CA GLN A 454 -4.03 -20.58 30.03
C GLN A 454 -4.06 -19.14 29.50
N PRO A 455 -5.01 -18.31 29.96
CA PRO A 455 -5.04 -16.92 29.53
C PRO A 455 -3.88 -16.13 30.19
N VAL A 456 -3.13 -15.38 29.37
CA VAL A 456 -2.08 -14.44 29.81
C VAL A 456 -2.65 -13.04 29.84
N THR A 457 -3.28 -12.60 28.74
CA THR A 457 -4.02 -11.33 28.66
C THR A 457 -5.37 -11.55 28.00
N SER A 458 -6.38 -10.76 28.39
CA SER A 458 -7.69 -10.72 27.74
C SER A 458 -8.28 -9.32 27.89
N ASN A 459 -8.45 -8.61 26.79
CA ASN A 459 -8.88 -7.22 26.80
C ASN A 459 -9.99 -6.97 25.77
N ASN A 460 -10.87 -6.01 26.11
CA ASN A 460 -11.73 -5.34 25.15
C ASN A 460 -11.31 -3.88 25.05
N LEU A 461 -10.94 -3.44 23.86
CA LEU A 461 -10.52 -2.06 23.66
C LEU A 461 -11.58 -1.27 22.87
N THR A 462 -11.52 0.04 23.01
CA THR A 462 -12.13 0.99 22.09
C THR A 462 -11.18 2.16 21.91
N LEU A 463 -10.77 2.37 20.65
CA LEU A 463 -9.97 3.51 20.25
C LEU A 463 -10.82 4.38 19.33
N SER A 464 -10.96 5.65 19.65
CA SER A 464 -11.70 6.61 18.85
C SER A 464 -10.80 7.78 18.49
N PHE A 465 -10.69 8.07 17.22
CA PHE A 465 -9.84 9.11 16.65
C PHE A 465 -10.71 10.21 16.06
N VAL A 466 -10.37 11.47 16.36
CA VAL A 466 -10.92 12.66 15.73
C VAL A 466 -9.74 13.53 15.30
N GLU A 467 -9.56 13.68 14.01
CA GLU A 467 -8.30 14.13 13.43
C GLU A 467 -8.53 15.27 12.42
N PRO A 468 -8.84 16.50 12.88
CA PRO A 468 -8.97 17.65 11.98
C PRO A 468 -7.62 18.05 11.40
N PHE A 469 -7.64 18.48 10.13
CA PHE A 469 -6.46 18.96 9.43
C PHE A 469 -6.75 20.14 8.52
N VAL A 470 -5.71 20.93 8.24
CA VAL A 470 -5.75 22.00 7.25
C VAL A 470 -4.40 22.10 6.54
N SER A 471 -4.44 22.42 5.24
CA SER A 471 -3.25 22.61 4.41
C SER A 471 -3.42 23.76 3.45
N LEU A 472 -2.32 24.44 3.20
CA LEU A 472 -2.13 25.45 2.16
C LEU A 472 -1.15 24.90 1.14
N ASP A 473 -1.56 24.84 -0.12
CA ASP A 473 -0.72 24.44 -1.23
C ASP A 473 -0.61 25.59 -2.23
N GLY A 474 0.61 25.96 -2.62
CA GLY A 474 0.76 27.14 -3.48
C GLY A 474 2.13 27.34 -4.09
N THR A 475 2.21 28.37 -4.93
CA THR A 475 3.45 28.77 -5.59
C THR A 475 3.77 30.24 -5.30
N ALA A 476 4.99 30.51 -4.84
CA ALA A 476 5.51 31.87 -4.68
C ALA A 476 6.41 32.22 -5.88
N GLY A 477 5.88 33.07 -6.77
CA GLY A 477 6.51 33.32 -8.06
C GLY A 477 6.49 32.08 -8.96
N ARG A 478 7.55 31.91 -9.77
CA ARG A 478 7.65 30.80 -10.73
C ARG A 478 8.58 29.65 -10.29
N TYR A 479 9.25 29.81 -9.15
CA TYR A 479 10.33 28.91 -8.75
C TYR A 479 10.12 28.24 -7.40
N LEU A 480 9.24 28.72 -6.57
CA LEU A 480 9.00 28.15 -5.25
C LEU A 480 7.59 27.60 -5.16
N HIS A 481 7.47 26.31 -4.95
CA HIS A 481 6.25 25.65 -4.52
C HIS A 481 6.31 25.37 -3.02
N PHE A 482 5.19 25.52 -2.33
CA PHE A 482 5.09 25.24 -0.90
C PHE A 482 3.80 24.47 -0.58
N ASN A 483 3.91 23.54 0.34
CA ASN A 483 2.79 22.89 1.01
C ASN A 483 2.99 23.05 2.51
N LEU A 484 2.04 23.68 3.20
CA LEU A 484 2.08 23.92 4.63
C LEU A 484 0.82 23.41 5.26
N GLY A 485 0.93 22.61 6.31
CA GLY A 485 -0.23 22.00 6.94
C GLY A 485 -0.06 21.76 8.43
N VAL A 486 -1.16 21.55 9.08
CA VAL A 486 -1.22 21.09 10.46
C VAL A 486 -2.35 20.10 10.61
N ARG A 487 -2.10 19.04 11.36
CA ARG A 487 -3.06 18.02 11.76
C ARG A 487 -3.11 17.95 13.29
N GLN A 488 -4.30 17.88 13.85
CA GLN A 488 -4.53 17.67 15.27
C GLN A 488 -5.02 16.24 15.46
N GLU A 489 -4.46 15.54 16.42
CA GLU A 489 -4.83 14.17 16.79
C GLU A 489 -5.49 14.20 18.16
N GLU A 490 -6.73 13.73 18.23
CA GLU A 490 -7.47 13.50 19.47
C GLU A 490 -7.85 12.03 19.56
N VAL A 491 -7.26 11.30 20.49
CA VAL A 491 -7.41 9.86 20.58
C VAL A 491 -7.93 9.47 21.96
N TRP A 492 -9.18 8.98 22.02
CA TRP A 492 -9.79 8.38 23.21
C TRP A 492 -9.53 6.89 23.21
N MET A 493 -8.89 6.42 24.23
CA MET A 493 -8.62 5.01 24.46
C MET A 493 -9.36 4.55 25.72
N ASN A 494 -10.07 3.43 25.60
CA ASN A 494 -10.71 2.75 26.70
C ASN A 494 -10.31 1.28 26.67
N ASP A 495 -9.61 0.84 27.69
CA ASP A 495 -9.18 -0.55 27.89
C ASP A 495 -9.97 -1.18 29.02
N GLN A 496 -10.58 -2.32 28.75
CA GLN A 496 -11.21 -3.20 29.71
C GLN A 496 -10.40 -4.47 29.83
N ASP A 497 -9.53 -4.55 30.85
CA ASP A 497 -8.82 -5.78 31.18
C ASP A 497 -9.81 -6.75 31.84
N ILE A 498 -10.06 -7.88 31.17
CA ILE A 498 -11.06 -8.87 31.61
C ILE A 498 -10.50 -9.75 32.75
N LEU A 499 -9.18 -10.03 32.73
CA LEU A 499 -8.54 -10.85 33.76
C LEU A 499 -8.29 -10.05 35.03
N HIS A 500 -7.90 -8.78 34.88
CA HIS A 500 -7.55 -7.89 35.98
C HIS A 500 -8.30 -6.56 35.86
N PRO A 501 -9.62 -6.50 36.17
CA PRO A 501 -10.45 -5.31 35.97
C PRO A 501 -9.92 -4.01 36.62
N GLN A 502 -9.09 -4.13 37.64
CA GLN A 502 -8.41 -3.00 38.31
C GLN A 502 -7.36 -2.32 37.41
N ASN A 503 -6.91 -2.98 36.34
CA ASN A 503 -5.99 -2.42 35.35
C ASN A 503 -6.72 -1.67 34.24
N SER A 504 -8.04 -1.78 34.18
CA SER A 504 -8.85 -1.08 33.17
C SER A 504 -8.71 0.43 33.29
N PHE A 505 -8.63 1.12 32.16
CA PHE A 505 -8.49 2.58 32.15
C PHE A 505 -9.18 3.24 30.95
N SER A 506 -9.36 4.56 31.07
CA SER A 506 -9.81 5.42 29.98
C SER A 506 -8.96 6.67 29.94
N LYS A 507 -8.45 7.04 28.76
CA LYS A 507 -7.54 8.17 28.58
C LYS A 507 -7.79 8.87 27.25
N LEU A 508 -7.73 10.21 27.30
CA LEU A 508 -7.61 11.07 26.12
C LEU A 508 -6.14 11.45 25.94
N SER A 509 -5.63 11.34 24.73
CA SER A 509 -4.31 11.80 24.33
C SER A 509 -4.44 12.70 23.12
N SER A 510 -3.59 13.73 23.04
CA SER A 510 -3.67 14.78 22.03
C SER A 510 -2.28 15.14 21.52
N LEU A 511 -2.15 15.34 20.21
CA LEU A 511 -0.92 15.82 19.54
C LEU A 511 -1.29 16.80 18.43
N THR A 512 -0.43 17.83 18.25
CA THR A 512 -0.49 18.74 17.11
C THR A 512 0.71 18.50 16.21
N LEU A 513 0.48 18.22 14.94
CA LEU A 513 1.46 17.73 13.98
C LEU A 513 1.63 18.74 12.84
N PRO A 514 2.56 19.69 12.93
CA PRO A 514 2.89 20.59 11.83
C PRO A 514 3.65 19.88 10.73
N LYS A 515 3.34 20.22 9.47
CA LYS A 515 3.95 19.66 8.26
C LYS A 515 4.24 20.78 7.27
N ALA A 516 5.40 20.72 6.62
CA ALA A 516 5.82 21.72 5.65
C ALA A 516 6.71 21.11 4.58
N THR A 517 6.45 21.43 3.33
CA THR A 517 7.31 21.09 2.19
C THR A 517 7.54 22.34 1.36
N LEU A 518 8.79 22.58 1.01
CA LEU A 518 9.24 23.67 0.14
C LEU A 518 10.02 23.07 -1.03
N THR A 519 9.55 23.30 -2.25
CA THR A 519 10.19 22.81 -3.47
C THR A 519 10.65 23.94 -4.35
N LEU A 520 11.94 23.93 -4.65
CA LEU A 520 12.57 24.86 -5.56
C LEU A 520 12.55 24.28 -6.97
N LEU A 521 11.70 24.87 -7.81
CA LEU A 521 11.53 24.53 -9.23
C LEU A 521 12.44 25.43 -10.07
N LEU A 522 13.71 25.07 -10.17
CA LEU A 522 14.68 25.84 -10.95
C LEU A 522 14.39 25.69 -12.46
N PRO A 523 14.81 26.68 -13.30
CA PRO A 523 14.66 26.60 -14.74
C PRO A 523 15.24 25.28 -15.28
N ASP A 524 14.57 24.64 -16.26
CA ASP A 524 15.05 23.39 -16.81
C ASP A 524 16.36 23.57 -17.61
N ARG A 525 17.46 23.46 -16.90
CA ARG A 525 18.80 23.33 -17.46
C ARG A 525 19.37 21.99 -17.04
N TRP A 526 20.16 21.36 -17.91
CA TRP A 526 20.69 20.02 -17.68
C TRP A 526 21.40 19.83 -16.32
N TYR A 527 21.99 20.90 -15.75
CA TYR A 527 22.71 20.89 -14.49
C TYR A 527 21.91 21.38 -13.28
N LEU A 528 20.67 21.88 -13.47
CA LEU A 528 19.85 22.38 -12.36
C LEU A 528 18.83 21.32 -11.95
N PRO A 529 18.89 20.78 -10.72
CA PRO A 529 17.92 19.84 -10.20
C PRO A 529 16.69 20.54 -9.67
N ILE A 530 15.64 19.77 -9.36
CA ILE A 530 14.58 20.13 -8.43
C ILE A 530 15.10 19.80 -7.04
N VAL A 531 14.89 20.71 -6.10
CA VAL A 531 15.28 20.51 -4.71
C VAL A 531 14.06 20.70 -3.83
N SER A 532 13.72 19.68 -3.04
CA SER A 532 12.61 19.71 -2.10
C SER A 532 13.12 19.51 -0.68
N PHE A 533 12.70 20.37 0.22
CA PHE A 533 12.95 20.23 1.65
C PHE A 533 11.62 20.07 2.38
N SER A 534 11.52 19.05 3.23
CA SER A 534 10.34 18.76 4.02
C SER A 534 10.66 18.68 5.51
N TYR A 535 9.74 19.18 6.29
CA TYR A 535 9.66 19.04 7.74
C TYR A 535 8.30 18.50 8.11
N GLY A 536 8.24 17.53 9.02
CA GLY A 536 6.97 17.03 9.51
C GLY A 536 7.07 16.41 10.89
N GLU A 537 5.96 16.50 11.62
CA GLU A 537 5.75 15.72 12.83
C GLU A 537 4.67 14.68 12.56
N ALA A 538 4.85 13.49 13.12
CA ALA A 538 3.99 12.34 12.99
C ALA A 538 3.96 11.56 14.31
N PHE A 539 3.23 10.47 14.37
CA PHE A 539 3.20 9.61 15.56
C PHE A 539 2.81 8.19 15.19
N HIS A 540 3.03 7.29 16.14
CA HIS A 540 2.32 6.02 16.20
C HIS A 540 1.61 5.87 17.55
N THR A 541 0.52 5.13 17.58
CA THR A 541 -0.08 4.71 18.85
C THR A 541 0.76 3.60 19.46
N ASN A 542 1.03 3.68 20.76
CA ASN A 542 1.49 2.53 21.50
C ASN A 542 0.32 1.60 21.84
N ASP A 543 0.63 0.35 22.14
CA ASP A 543 -0.38 -0.58 22.63
C ASP A 543 -0.94 -0.06 23.99
N PRO A 544 -2.26 0.16 24.09
CA PRO A 544 -2.84 0.68 25.33
C PRO A 544 -2.59 -0.21 26.55
N ARG A 545 -2.45 -1.53 26.34
CA ARG A 545 -2.18 -2.51 27.39
C ARG A 545 -0.84 -2.28 28.11
N ILE A 546 0.10 -1.57 27.48
CA ILE A 546 1.37 -1.15 28.08
C ILE A 546 1.18 0.00 29.08
N GLY A 547 0.09 0.73 29.00
CA GLY A 547 -0.11 2.07 29.61
C GLY A 547 -0.45 2.12 31.10
N ASN A 548 -0.48 1.02 31.85
CA ASN A 548 -1.05 0.95 33.20
C ASN A 548 -0.05 1.09 34.37
N GLY A 549 1.24 1.25 34.11
CA GLY A 549 2.26 1.37 35.13
C GLY A 549 2.74 2.80 35.42
N ILE A 550 3.17 3.09 36.64
CA ILE A 550 3.91 4.32 36.95
C ILE A 550 5.20 4.32 36.15
N GLY A 551 5.42 5.37 35.34
CA GLY A 551 6.59 5.46 34.45
C GLY A 551 6.40 4.85 33.05
N GLN A 552 5.20 4.43 32.69
CA GLN A 552 4.86 3.85 31.40
C GLN A 552 4.90 4.88 30.25
N PRO A 553 5.25 4.46 29.04
CA PRO A 553 5.31 5.33 27.88
C PRO A 553 3.96 5.97 27.56
N THR A 554 4.01 7.09 26.88
CA THR A 554 2.80 7.77 26.38
C THR A 554 2.08 6.90 25.37
N LEU A 555 0.75 6.95 25.35
CA LEU A 555 -0.06 6.21 24.38
C LEU A 555 0.15 6.68 22.94
N LEU A 556 0.60 7.91 22.73
CA LEU A 556 1.00 8.45 21.45
C LEU A 556 2.50 8.71 21.48
N ALA A 557 3.24 8.10 20.60
CA ALA A 557 4.70 8.26 20.46
C ALA A 557 5.00 9.24 19.30
N PRO A 558 5.28 10.51 19.58
CA PRO A 558 5.58 11.48 18.54
C PRO A 558 6.94 11.24 17.90
N SER A 559 7.02 11.51 16.61
CA SER A 559 8.24 11.54 15.83
C SER A 559 8.39 12.85 15.08
N ARG A 560 9.62 13.18 14.70
CA ARG A 560 9.97 14.35 13.93
C ARG A 560 10.89 14.00 12.78
N ALA A 561 10.48 14.38 11.58
CA ALA A 561 11.20 14.06 10.35
C ALA A 561 11.67 15.33 9.60
N TYR A 562 12.85 15.22 9.01
CA TYR A 562 13.39 16.15 8.03
C TYR A 562 13.80 15.37 6.79
N GLN A 563 13.50 15.92 5.62
CA GLN A 563 13.88 15.30 4.35
C GLN A 563 14.37 16.32 3.36
N LEU A 564 15.41 15.97 2.63
CA LEU A 564 15.90 16.69 1.46
C LEU A 564 15.89 15.74 0.27
N VAL A 565 15.18 16.11 -0.78
CA VAL A 565 15.19 15.39 -2.05
C VAL A 565 15.79 16.27 -3.13
N VAL A 566 16.71 15.69 -3.89
CA VAL A 566 17.29 16.31 -5.08
C VAL A 566 17.02 15.39 -6.26
N SER A 567 16.26 15.87 -7.24
CA SER A 567 15.89 15.07 -8.40
C SER A 567 16.16 15.77 -9.71
N LYS A 568 16.47 15.00 -10.75
CA LYS A 568 16.71 15.49 -12.12
C LYS A 568 16.27 14.47 -13.15
N LEU A 569 15.56 14.94 -14.17
CA LEU A 569 15.29 14.17 -15.39
C LEU A 569 16.34 14.53 -16.44
N ILE A 570 17.00 13.53 -16.99
CA ILE A 570 17.94 13.66 -18.10
C ILE A 570 17.54 12.64 -19.15
N GLN A 571 17.10 13.08 -20.32
CA GLN A 571 16.72 12.21 -21.45
C GLN A 571 15.82 11.02 -21.05
N GLN A 572 14.70 11.25 -20.38
CA GLN A 572 13.78 10.21 -19.91
C GLN A 572 14.33 9.33 -18.76
N THR A 573 15.47 9.66 -18.19
CA THR A 573 16.00 9.00 -17.01
C THR A 573 15.87 9.93 -15.82
N GLN A 574 15.09 9.54 -14.84
CA GLN A 574 14.96 10.25 -13.58
C GLN A 574 16.03 9.75 -12.61
N PHE A 575 16.74 10.67 -12.02
CA PHE A 575 17.67 10.45 -10.92
C PHE A 575 17.11 11.13 -9.68
N SER A 576 17.18 10.48 -8.54
CA SER A 576 16.80 11.07 -7.26
C SER A 576 17.77 10.69 -6.16
N ILE A 577 18.08 11.64 -5.31
CA ILE A 577 18.83 11.46 -4.07
C ILE A 577 17.96 11.95 -2.93
N LEU A 578 17.79 11.13 -1.90
CA LEU A 578 17.03 11.43 -0.69
C LEU A 578 17.95 11.36 0.51
N LEU A 579 17.92 12.40 1.33
CA LEU A 579 18.48 12.43 2.67
C LEU A 579 17.35 12.61 3.65
N ARG A 580 17.17 11.68 4.59
CA ARG A 580 16.12 11.75 5.60
C ARG A 580 16.69 11.54 6.99
N ARG A 581 16.10 12.23 7.95
CA ARG A 581 16.39 12.08 9.36
C ARG A 581 15.07 12.05 10.12
N VAL A 582 14.84 10.95 10.82
CA VAL A 582 13.67 10.75 11.69
C VAL A 582 14.12 10.57 13.12
N SER A 583 13.52 11.29 14.04
CA SER A 583 13.75 11.15 15.48
C SER A 583 12.44 10.74 16.14
N ASN A 584 12.41 9.50 16.63
CA ASN A 584 11.26 8.96 17.33
C ASN A 584 11.43 9.11 18.84
N SER A 585 10.34 9.37 19.55
CA SER A 585 10.34 9.42 21.01
C SER A 585 10.45 8.02 21.60
N LEU A 586 9.85 7.04 20.94
CA LEU A 586 9.85 5.62 21.28
C LEU A 586 9.85 4.80 19.99
N GLU A 587 10.45 3.62 20.04
CA GLU A 587 10.36 2.61 18.99
C GLU A 587 9.59 1.41 19.52
N LEU A 588 8.77 0.81 18.68
CA LEU A 588 8.18 -0.49 18.94
C LEU A 588 9.18 -1.55 18.51
N ALA A 589 9.75 -2.30 19.43
CA ALA A 589 10.77 -3.28 19.10
C ALA A 589 10.14 -4.66 18.85
N LYS A 590 9.96 -5.43 19.88
CA LYS A 590 9.65 -6.86 19.84
C LYS A 590 8.40 -7.13 20.67
N VAL A 591 7.59 -8.08 20.27
CA VAL A 591 6.52 -8.58 21.14
C VAL A 591 7.12 -9.55 22.14
N ASP A 592 6.92 -9.25 23.42
CA ASP A 592 7.24 -10.17 24.51
C ASP A 592 6.25 -11.35 24.46
N PRO A 593 6.70 -12.58 24.23
CA PRO A 593 5.82 -13.72 24.08
C PRO A 593 5.09 -14.09 25.39
N ASP A 594 5.68 -13.78 26.54
CA ASP A 594 5.10 -14.10 27.85
C ASP A 594 3.94 -13.18 28.21
N THR A 595 4.00 -11.93 27.78
CA THR A 595 2.99 -10.91 28.09
C THR A 595 2.10 -10.54 26.90
N GLY A 596 2.51 -10.85 25.67
CA GLY A 596 1.86 -10.44 24.43
C GLY A 596 1.91 -8.94 24.18
N LEU A 597 2.76 -8.22 24.88
CA LEU A 597 2.91 -6.78 24.79
C LEU A 597 4.17 -6.43 24.00
N GLN A 598 4.09 -5.36 23.22
CA GLN A 598 5.27 -4.84 22.55
C GLN A 598 6.23 -4.20 23.57
N GLN A 599 7.48 -4.60 23.51
CA GLN A 599 8.55 -3.92 24.23
C GLN A 599 8.83 -2.60 23.52
N VAL A 600 9.00 -1.55 24.32
CA VAL A 600 9.33 -0.23 23.85
C VAL A 600 10.81 0.04 24.10
N VAL A 601 11.54 0.40 23.04
CA VAL A 601 12.92 0.89 23.14
C VAL A 601 12.92 2.41 23.22
N GLY A 602 13.93 2.99 23.87
CA GLY A 602 14.07 4.42 24.14
C GLY A 602 14.11 5.27 22.86
N PRO A 603 14.28 6.59 22.97
CA PRO A 603 14.21 7.47 21.81
C PRO A 603 15.26 7.09 20.76
N SER A 604 14.83 7.01 19.51
CA SER A 604 15.71 6.63 18.41
C SER A 604 16.03 7.78 17.45
N LEU A 605 17.04 7.57 16.63
CA LEU A 605 17.43 8.42 15.54
C LEU A 605 17.73 7.57 14.31
N ASN A 606 16.93 7.71 13.27
CA ASN A 606 17.15 7.10 11.97
C ASN A 606 17.65 8.14 10.95
N LYS A 607 18.74 7.82 10.24
CA LYS A 607 19.29 8.61 9.14
C LYS A 607 19.33 7.74 7.90
N VAL A 608 18.71 8.18 6.83
CA VAL A 608 18.61 7.47 5.56
C VAL A 608 19.26 8.29 4.46
N LEU A 609 20.11 7.65 3.67
CA LEU A 609 20.56 8.08 2.36
C LEU A 609 20.00 7.10 1.33
N ALA A 610 19.19 7.59 0.40
CA ALA A 610 18.70 6.78 -0.69
C ALA A 610 19.04 7.41 -2.05
N PHE A 611 19.21 6.54 -3.03
CA PHE A 611 19.45 6.91 -4.43
C PHE A 611 18.53 6.07 -5.30
N SER A 612 17.86 6.69 -6.26
CA SER A 612 17.06 5.97 -7.24
C SER A 612 17.29 6.45 -8.67
N VAL A 613 17.16 5.51 -9.59
CA VAL A 613 17.19 5.76 -11.04
C VAL A 613 16.00 5.04 -11.66
N GLN A 614 15.23 5.77 -12.43
CA GLN A 614 14.11 5.21 -13.19
C GLN A 614 14.17 5.64 -14.65
N ARG A 615 13.88 4.72 -15.56
CA ARG A 615 13.75 5.02 -16.97
C ARG A 615 12.73 4.13 -17.64
N ASN A 616 11.85 4.74 -18.41
CA ASN A 616 10.91 4.05 -19.29
C ASN A 616 11.39 4.12 -20.74
N PHE A 617 11.26 3.01 -21.45
CA PHE A 617 11.59 2.88 -22.85
C PHE A 617 10.33 2.43 -23.61
N SER A 618 10.32 2.60 -24.93
CA SER A 618 9.24 2.07 -25.78
C SER A 618 9.10 0.52 -25.72
N ARG A 619 10.09 -0.19 -25.19
CA ARG A 619 10.13 -1.67 -25.13
C ARG A 619 10.31 -2.22 -23.73
N GLY A 620 10.23 -1.40 -22.69
CA GLY A 620 10.41 -1.83 -21.32
C GLY A 620 10.74 -0.68 -20.39
N SER A 621 11.08 -1.02 -19.16
CA SER A 621 11.46 -0.07 -18.12
C SER A 621 12.53 -0.66 -17.22
N PHE A 622 13.23 0.20 -16.49
CA PHE A 622 13.99 -0.22 -15.33
C PHE A 622 13.86 0.79 -14.20
N PHE A 623 13.93 0.30 -12.99
CA PHE A 623 14.00 1.05 -11.75
C PHE A 623 15.10 0.45 -10.88
N VAL A 624 15.95 1.30 -10.32
CA VAL A 624 16.98 0.91 -9.34
C VAL A 624 16.79 1.79 -8.12
N SER A 625 16.72 1.18 -6.95
CA SER A 625 16.69 1.85 -5.65
C SER A 625 17.79 1.30 -4.77
N TYR A 626 18.60 2.16 -4.20
CA TYR A 626 19.58 1.84 -3.17
C TYR A 626 19.33 2.72 -1.98
N ALA A 627 19.21 2.14 -0.80
CA ALA A 627 19.05 2.87 0.44
C ALA A 627 20.02 2.35 1.50
N GLN A 628 20.62 3.27 2.24
CA GLN A 628 21.43 3.00 3.41
C GLN A 628 20.89 3.77 4.60
N ALA A 629 20.74 3.08 5.73
CA ALA A 629 20.21 3.62 6.97
C ALA A 629 21.17 3.39 8.15
N ASP A 630 21.16 4.35 9.08
CA ASP A 630 21.79 4.26 10.39
C ASP A 630 20.74 4.61 11.45
N ALA A 631 20.11 3.58 12.02
CA ALA A 631 19.11 3.69 13.07
C ALA A 631 19.74 3.31 14.40
N ARG A 632 19.67 4.20 15.40
CA ARG A 632 20.30 4.04 16.70
C ARG A 632 19.39 4.50 17.82
N ASP A 633 19.46 3.79 18.95
CA ASP A 633 19.00 4.29 20.23
C ASP A 633 19.83 5.54 20.62
N ARG A 634 19.17 6.61 21.03
CA ARG A 634 19.83 7.89 21.32
C ARG A 634 20.47 7.93 22.69
N ILE A 635 20.11 7.01 23.58
CA ILE A 635 20.63 6.92 24.95
C ILE A 635 21.86 6.01 24.97
N THR A 636 21.74 4.81 24.42
CA THR A 636 22.83 3.82 24.43
C THR A 636 23.79 3.97 23.26
N GLY A 637 23.33 4.55 22.14
CA GLY A 637 24.07 4.59 20.88
C GLY A 637 24.08 3.27 20.11
N GLU A 638 23.44 2.23 20.64
CA GLU A 638 23.37 0.92 20.02
C GLU A 638 22.46 0.96 18.78
N PRO A 639 22.70 0.10 17.78
CA PRO A 639 21.82 -0.04 16.65
C PRO A 639 20.42 -0.50 17.09
N ILE A 640 19.39 0.04 16.45
CA ILE A 640 18.03 -0.47 16.65
C ILE A 640 17.95 -1.89 16.07
N PRO A 641 17.54 -2.88 16.87
CA PRO A 641 17.38 -4.26 16.43
C PRO A 641 16.39 -4.37 15.25
N GLU A 642 16.68 -5.31 14.35
CA GLU A 642 15.84 -5.69 13.20
C GLU A 642 15.65 -4.60 12.11
N ALA A 643 16.15 -3.39 12.34
CA ALA A 643 16.10 -2.31 11.36
C ALA A 643 17.01 -2.59 10.13
N PRO A 644 16.47 -2.63 8.88
CA PRO A 644 17.27 -2.82 7.70
C PRO A 644 18.27 -1.68 7.50
N ARG A 645 19.55 -2.01 7.36
CA ARG A 645 20.63 -1.02 7.18
C ARG A 645 20.95 -0.70 5.74
N MET A 646 20.69 -1.63 4.84
CA MET A 646 20.92 -1.44 3.41
C MET A 646 19.94 -2.31 2.63
N ILE A 647 19.28 -1.67 1.66
CA ILE A 647 18.38 -2.30 0.73
C ILE A 647 18.82 -1.89 -0.68
N LEU A 648 18.95 -2.87 -1.56
CA LEU A 648 19.13 -2.65 -3.01
C LEU A 648 18.00 -3.37 -3.74
N ASP A 649 17.31 -2.65 -4.59
CA ASP A 649 16.25 -3.18 -5.41
C ASP A 649 16.45 -2.77 -6.87
N VAL A 650 16.29 -3.73 -7.79
CA VAL A 650 16.41 -3.52 -9.23
C VAL A 650 15.22 -4.19 -9.92
N VAL A 651 14.34 -3.39 -10.48
CA VAL A 651 13.21 -3.89 -11.28
C VAL A 651 13.43 -3.60 -12.74
N ALA A 652 13.15 -4.58 -13.59
CA ALA A 652 13.28 -4.42 -15.04
C ALA A 652 12.14 -5.14 -15.79
N SER A 653 11.66 -4.51 -16.84
CA SER A 653 10.73 -5.12 -17.79
C SER A 653 11.22 -4.98 -19.23
N ALA A 654 10.88 -5.97 -20.09
CA ALA A 654 11.15 -5.94 -21.52
C ALA A 654 9.96 -6.54 -22.27
N ASN A 655 9.29 -5.74 -23.11
CA ASN A 655 7.99 -6.07 -23.70
C ASN A 655 8.07 -6.60 -25.16
N ARG A 656 9.19 -6.53 -25.82
CA ARG A 656 9.34 -6.94 -27.25
C ARG A 656 10.66 -7.69 -27.47
N LEU A 657 10.79 -8.83 -26.81
CA LEU A 657 11.91 -9.75 -27.03
C LEU A 657 11.64 -10.66 -28.24
N PRO A 658 12.67 -11.34 -28.80
CA PRO A 658 12.50 -12.37 -29.81
C PRO A 658 11.42 -13.40 -29.39
N PHE A 659 10.74 -14.00 -30.37
CA PHE A 659 9.65 -14.97 -30.17
C PHE A 659 8.41 -14.39 -29.44
N HIS A 660 8.20 -13.06 -29.48
CA HIS A 660 7.13 -12.34 -28.77
C HIS A 660 7.17 -12.51 -27.25
N LEU A 661 8.34 -12.76 -26.69
CA LEU A 661 8.49 -12.87 -25.24
C LEU A 661 8.43 -11.50 -24.58
N ARG A 662 7.86 -11.50 -23.37
CA ARG A 662 7.92 -10.37 -22.41
C ARG A 662 8.63 -10.88 -21.16
N LEU A 663 9.54 -10.09 -20.63
CA LEU A 663 10.28 -10.39 -19.40
C LEU A 663 9.94 -9.33 -18.35
N ARG A 664 9.73 -9.76 -17.13
CA ARG A 664 9.57 -8.92 -15.95
C ARG A 664 10.37 -9.53 -14.83
N GLY A 665 11.08 -8.72 -14.08
CA GLY A 665 11.93 -9.23 -13.00
C GLY A 665 12.31 -8.16 -12.01
N GLU A 666 12.56 -8.62 -10.81
CA GLU A 666 13.02 -7.84 -9.66
C GLU A 666 14.16 -8.60 -8.98
N TYR A 667 15.20 -7.88 -8.63
CA TYR A 667 16.28 -8.33 -7.76
C TYR A 667 16.26 -7.50 -6.50
N GLU A 668 16.08 -8.13 -5.35
CA GLU A 668 16.10 -7.50 -4.04
C GLU A 668 17.25 -8.07 -3.20
N PHE A 669 18.00 -7.19 -2.56
CA PHE A 669 19.02 -7.54 -1.60
C PHE A 669 18.86 -6.71 -0.32
N VAL A 670 18.72 -7.40 0.80
CA VAL A 670 18.70 -6.81 2.14
C VAL A 670 19.93 -7.29 2.90
N LYS A 671 20.78 -6.35 3.30
CA LYS A 671 21.96 -6.66 4.10
C LYS A 671 21.56 -7.17 5.47
N ALA A 672 22.37 -8.10 6.02
CA ALA A 672 22.22 -8.60 7.37
C ALA A 672 21.92 -7.48 8.38
N LYS A 673 20.83 -7.65 9.13
CA LYS A 673 20.33 -6.69 10.11
C LYS A 673 21.00 -6.90 11.47
N PRO A 674 21.20 -5.84 12.27
CA PRO A 674 21.49 -6.02 13.71
C PRO A 674 20.26 -6.67 14.35
N LEU A 675 20.48 -7.56 15.29
CA LEU A 675 19.45 -8.17 16.12
C LEU A 675 19.70 -7.80 17.59
N GLY A 676 18.85 -8.22 18.50
CA GLY A 676 19.06 -8.02 19.93
C GLY A 676 20.37 -8.65 20.43
N ASP A 677 20.84 -8.21 21.58
CA ASP A 677 21.94 -8.80 22.35
C ASP A 677 23.26 -8.95 21.58
N GLY A 678 23.51 -8.05 20.61
CA GLY A 678 24.73 -8.03 19.80
C GLY A 678 24.76 -9.05 18.66
N PHE A 679 23.70 -9.81 18.46
CA PHE A 679 23.57 -10.72 17.32
C PHE A 679 23.40 -9.98 16.02
N THR A 680 23.68 -10.67 14.94
CA THR A 680 23.48 -10.19 13.56
C THR A 680 22.81 -11.30 12.76
N GLY A 681 21.78 -10.94 12.01
CA GLY A 681 21.11 -11.85 11.09
C GLY A 681 21.97 -12.21 9.87
N VAL A 682 21.36 -12.82 8.88
CA VAL A 682 21.97 -13.10 7.57
C VAL A 682 21.35 -12.22 6.51
N SER A 683 22.12 -11.93 5.44
CA SER A 683 21.60 -11.17 4.30
C SER A 683 20.54 -11.97 3.57
N VAL A 684 19.57 -11.26 3.00
CA VAL A 684 18.51 -11.83 2.17
C VAL A 684 18.72 -11.41 0.72
N THR A 685 18.53 -12.35 -0.19
CA THR A 685 18.56 -12.10 -1.63
C THR A 685 17.37 -12.79 -2.27
N GLU A 686 16.58 -12.04 -3.04
CA GLU A 686 15.48 -12.56 -3.84
C GLU A 686 15.59 -12.09 -5.28
N ILE A 687 15.34 -13.02 -6.21
CA ILE A 687 15.15 -12.72 -7.64
C ILE A 687 13.79 -13.29 -8.01
N ARG A 688 12.85 -12.43 -8.32
CA ARG A 688 11.50 -12.83 -8.68
C ARG A 688 11.10 -12.25 -10.03
N GLY A 689 10.27 -12.97 -10.78
CA GLY A 689 9.86 -12.48 -12.08
C GLY A 689 9.03 -13.46 -12.88
N ALA A 690 8.77 -13.08 -14.13
CA ALA A 690 8.05 -13.88 -15.09
C ALA A 690 8.62 -13.72 -16.51
N VAL A 691 8.63 -14.83 -17.24
CA VAL A 691 8.79 -14.84 -18.69
C VAL A 691 7.46 -15.20 -19.31
N LEU A 692 6.85 -14.27 -20.03
CA LEU A 692 5.50 -14.37 -20.57
C LEU A 692 5.52 -14.40 -22.09
N ARG A 693 4.68 -15.26 -22.68
CA ARG A 693 4.41 -15.29 -24.12
C ARG A 693 2.93 -15.15 -24.39
N PRO A 694 2.50 -14.11 -25.11
CA PRO A 694 1.12 -13.97 -25.55
C PRO A 694 0.86 -14.84 -26.80
N PHE A 695 -0.39 -15.28 -26.95
CA PHE A 695 -0.92 -16.06 -28.06
C PHE A 695 -2.30 -15.53 -28.46
N LEU A 696 -2.84 -15.97 -29.60
CA LEU A 696 -4.18 -15.67 -30.08
C LEU A 696 -4.47 -14.15 -30.05
N GLU A 697 -3.58 -13.34 -30.61
CA GLU A 697 -3.70 -11.89 -30.63
C GLU A 697 -3.86 -11.30 -29.20
N ASP A 698 -3.00 -11.74 -28.27
CA ASP A 698 -3.00 -11.37 -26.86
C ASP A 698 -4.24 -11.81 -26.05
N ARG A 699 -5.11 -12.66 -26.60
CA ARG A 699 -6.25 -13.24 -25.82
C ARG A 699 -5.82 -14.31 -24.83
N MET A 700 -4.68 -14.93 -25.04
CA MET A 700 -4.14 -15.94 -24.19
C MET A 700 -2.68 -15.63 -23.90
N SER A 701 -2.23 -15.88 -22.68
CA SER A 701 -0.82 -15.81 -22.35
C SER A 701 -0.41 -16.98 -21.47
N VAL A 702 0.81 -17.46 -21.68
CA VAL A 702 1.48 -18.43 -20.82
C VAL A 702 2.69 -17.73 -20.21
N ALA A 703 2.86 -17.88 -18.90
CA ALA A 703 4.04 -17.36 -18.20
C ALA A 703 4.71 -18.45 -17.38
N VAL A 704 6.03 -18.37 -17.29
CA VAL A 704 6.85 -19.05 -16.29
C VAL A 704 7.17 -18.03 -15.22
N ASN A 705 6.63 -18.23 -14.01
CA ASN A 705 6.90 -17.41 -12.85
C ASN A 705 8.01 -18.06 -12.02
N PHE A 706 8.90 -17.25 -11.47
CA PHE A 706 9.98 -17.77 -10.64
C PHE A 706 10.29 -16.83 -9.46
N LEU A 707 10.70 -17.45 -8.36
CA LEU A 707 11.33 -16.84 -7.21
C LEU A 707 12.58 -17.66 -6.89
N ILE A 708 13.75 -17.02 -6.94
CA ILE A 708 15.00 -17.59 -6.46
C ILE A 708 15.36 -16.83 -5.21
N ALA A 709 15.34 -17.50 -4.06
CA ALA A 709 15.51 -16.86 -2.77
C ALA A 709 16.61 -17.53 -1.94
N HIS A 710 17.33 -16.69 -1.19
CA HIS A 710 18.37 -17.13 -0.26
C HIS A 710 18.32 -16.26 1.00
N GLY A 711 18.39 -16.89 2.15
CA GLY A 711 18.33 -16.25 3.46
C GLY A 711 17.09 -16.66 4.25
N TYR A 712 16.70 -15.82 5.18
CA TYR A 712 15.59 -16.05 6.10
C TYR A 712 14.74 -14.78 6.23
N THR A 713 13.43 -14.91 6.29
CA THR A 713 12.51 -13.83 6.62
C THR A 713 12.22 -13.82 8.13
N GLY A 714 11.80 -12.68 8.67
CA GLY A 714 11.42 -12.52 10.08
C GLY A 714 12.54 -12.88 11.06
N GLN A 715 13.76 -12.46 10.76
CA GLN A 715 14.93 -12.79 11.60
C GLN A 715 14.92 -11.98 12.89
N THR A 716 15.02 -12.70 14.02
CA THR A 716 15.09 -12.13 15.38
C THR A 716 15.96 -13.00 16.28
N THR A 717 16.08 -12.68 17.57
CA THR A 717 16.67 -13.54 18.61
C THR A 717 15.59 -14.10 19.50
N GLU A 718 15.67 -15.38 19.82
CA GLU A 718 14.75 -16.08 20.72
C GLU A 718 15.48 -17.08 21.62
N ASN A 719 14.98 -17.21 22.83
CA ASN A 719 15.38 -18.28 23.75
C ASN A 719 14.61 -19.56 23.35
N LEU A 720 15.31 -20.56 22.86
CA LEU A 720 14.72 -21.79 22.34
C LEU A 720 15.29 -23.03 22.99
N THR A 721 14.40 -24.01 23.30
CA THR A 721 14.77 -25.42 23.54
C THR A 721 14.55 -26.19 22.23
N LEU A 722 15.48 -27.08 21.91
CA LEU A 722 15.35 -28.02 20.79
C LEU A 722 15.12 -29.44 21.30
N PRO A 723 14.50 -30.33 20.52
CA PRO A 723 14.23 -31.70 20.96
C PRO A 723 15.44 -32.50 21.46
N ASN A 724 16.64 -32.17 20.96
CA ASN A 724 17.88 -32.82 21.33
C ASN A 724 18.76 -31.94 22.28
N GLU A 725 18.33 -30.75 22.59
CA GLU A 725 19.03 -29.77 23.42
C GLU A 725 17.99 -29.14 24.36
N PRO A 726 17.71 -29.79 25.50
CA PRO A 726 16.66 -29.37 26.43
C PRO A 726 17.00 -28.11 27.23
N GLU A 727 18.24 -27.62 27.15
CA GLU A 727 18.61 -26.35 27.75
C GLU A 727 18.13 -25.19 26.89
N LEU A 728 17.70 -24.11 27.57
CA LEU A 728 17.25 -22.90 26.93
C LEU A 728 18.46 -22.04 26.49
N PHE A 729 18.62 -21.82 25.18
CA PHE A 729 19.71 -20.98 24.68
C PHE A 729 19.12 -19.85 23.81
N GLU A 730 19.68 -18.66 23.92
CA GLU A 730 19.40 -17.57 23.00
C GLU A 730 20.00 -17.87 21.61
N ARG A 731 19.17 -17.79 20.58
CA ARG A 731 19.54 -18.16 19.22
C ARG A 731 18.98 -17.16 18.21
N VAL A 732 19.73 -16.96 17.14
CA VAL A 732 19.19 -16.28 15.95
C VAL A 732 18.23 -17.22 15.25
N VAL A 733 17.02 -16.76 15.05
CA VAL A 733 15.92 -17.51 14.43
C VAL A 733 15.37 -16.79 13.22
N GLY A 734 14.64 -17.50 12.38
CA GLY A 734 13.96 -16.95 11.20
C GLY A 734 13.27 -18.05 10.40
N VAL A 735 12.54 -17.68 9.36
CA VAL A 735 11.89 -18.62 8.44
C VAL A 735 12.73 -18.71 7.16
N PRO A 736 13.24 -19.92 6.80
CA PRO A 736 14.08 -20.07 5.62
C PRO A 736 13.29 -19.76 4.34
N LEU A 737 13.85 -18.90 3.50
CA LEU A 737 13.32 -18.63 2.18
C LEU A 737 13.62 -19.79 1.23
N LYS A 738 12.71 -20.07 0.31
CA LYS A 738 12.83 -21.15 -0.69
C LYS A 738 12.54 -20.63 -2.09
N SER A 739 13.20 -21.21 -3.05
CA SER A 739 12.95 -20.92 -4.47
C SER A 739 11.68 -21.61 -4.94
N TYR A 740 11.00 -20.96 -5.90
CA TYR A 740 9.75 -21.39 -6.49
C TYR A 740 9.80 -21.21 -8.01
N VAL A 741 9.20 -22.13 -8.76
CA VAL A 741 8.95 -22.02 -10.20
C VAL A 741 7.56 -22.55 -10.48
N GLY A 742 6.73 -21.74 -11.12
CA GLY A 742 5.36 -22.12 -11.49
C GLY A 742 4.98 -21.64 -12.88
N LEU A 743 3.84 -22.09 -13.34
CA LEU A 743 3.27 -21.73 -14.63
C LEU A 743 1.99 -20.94 -14.42
N SER A 744 1.76 -19.94 -15.28
CA SER A 744 0.48 -19.23 -15.37
C SER A 744 -0.09 -19.37 -16.77
N LEU A 745 -1.40 -19.61 -16.84
CA LEU A 745 -2.20 -19.54 -18.05
C LEU A 745 -3.30 -18.50 -17.84
N THR A 746 -3.29 -17.44 -18.65
CA THR A 746 -4.32 -16.39 -18.61
C THR A 746 -5.09 -16.38 -19.92
N TYR A 747 -6.42 -16.28 -19.83
CA TYR A 747 -7.30 -16.14 -20.99
C TYR A 747 -8.22 -14.92 -20.80
N TYR A 748 -8.24 -14.04 -21.81
CA TYR A 748 -9.09 -12.85 -21.87
C TYR A 748 -10.23 -13.10 -22.87
N TRP A 749 -11.51 -13.08 -22.44
CA TRP A 749 -12.64 -13.36 -23.35
C TRP A 749 -13.31 -12.14 -23.96
N LYS A 750 -12.89 -10.93 -23.53
CA LYS A 750 -13.32 -9.66 -24.12
C LYS A 750 -12.16 -8.68 -24.16
N ARG A 751 -11.97 -8.09 -25.31
CA ARG A 751 -11.18 -6.85 -25.49
C ARG A 751 -12.12 -5.71 -25.76
#